data_e2bead96ca4a4eaae5a09430ea1f3079
#
_entry.id   e2bead96ca4a4eaae5a09430ea1f3079
#
_cell.length_a   1.000
_cell.length_b   1.000
_cell.length_c   1.000
_cell.angle_alpha   90.00
_cell.angle_beta   90.00
_cell.angle_gamma   90.00
#
_symmetry.space_group_name_H-M   'P 1'
#
loop_
_entity.id
_entity.type
_entity.pdbx_description
1 polymer ?
#
loop_
_entity_poly.entity_id
_entity_poly.type
_entity_poly.pdbx_seq_one_letter_code
_entity_poly.pdbx_strand_id
1 'polypeptide(L)'
;MAASGALAQDQRLFKNLTVSDGLPHSEITSIIQDKTGFLWLGTLNGLTRYDGNSMKTYIRDNSSNSLSNIRIISLYHDSDSLLFIGTEGGGLNVFNLYKESFENTAILKVESELSSQIVYAIRKGINEKIWVGTDTGLWVLQKQGTSFSYQEYIPNIPMVTDIKEVDQDILWVTSNTGVYEINKHTRQARLLFDHHWACMQDLSLDATLIGGADGLFLYTRGGGWRKILDVNIATICITSNHEIWIGTMNDGLFKFSHDLKLLATYQYGHIWQSKGLSNNHIRAFCEDFSGNLWIGTRNGMSKLTLGGKEFEVYNSILDENLREGQTVRNKTATFFEDEDGRLWIGSQATDLRILDRKTQKLQTIDARRAPELANETISAFFLDRKGNLWIGTWDNLFILSKIERNKIDSNAPLKLTSMLRKHHISPMTIFKIIEDKDGELWMSTTRGIYRYIPSAEDYYNGTFLNYSNTATSNNVLTNNFMTDIFVDQVSAGANKIIWAGTSNGLNKLLFTKEGMKVLHIKNDTTSTGLKGEFISVIHQDSNSDLWIIGIDGWMNKLIDNRYNDEYPQFNSLNINENGTFNTTESLQEDGYGNFWMGGVRLVRFDPKLVAFRYFDEQDGLQSNSFKIWSSYKLRSGELVFGGINGFTIFAPQNFKDNKIVPKVALTDFMIFDKEVKPLQPYDGRIILRQSLNMTKKITLPYDCLLYTSPSPRDL
;
A
#
# COMPACT_ATOMS: atom_id res chain seq x y z
N MET A 1 3.48 -15.70 -35.57
CA MET A 1 4.01 -16.28 -34.32
C MET A 1 4.68 -15.15 -33.56
N ALA A 2 3.95 -14.51 -32.70
CA ALA A 2 4.46 -13.45 -31.82
C ALA A 2 5.02 -14.13 -30.59
N ALA A 3 6.28 -13.83 -30.28
CA ALA A 3 6.92 -14.25 -29.02
C ALA A 3 6.21 -13.58 -27.85
N SER A 4 5.39 -14.33 -27.13
CA SER A 4 4.86 -13.94 -25.83
C SER A 4 5.98 -14.05 -24.79
N GLY A 5 6.84 -13.05 -24.74
CA GLY A 5 7.62 -12.78 -23.53
C GLY A 5 6.64 -12.39 -22.44
N ALA A 6 6.46 -13.19 -21.42
CA ALA A 6 5.71 -12.84 -20.23
C ALA A 6 6.38 -11.62 -19.61
N LEU A 7 5.85 -10.42 -19.88
CA LEU A 7 6.16 -9.21 -19.14
C LEU A 7 5.75 -9.48 -17.70
N ALA A 8 6.68 -9.32 -16.76
CA ALA A 8 6.38 -9.40 -15.34
C ALA A 8 5.20 -8.45 -15.08
N GLN A 9 4.03 -9.01 -14.72
CA GLN A 9 2.87 -8.21 -14.33
C GLN A 9 3.26 -7.39 -13.11
N ASP A 10 3.34 -6.08 -13.26
CA ASP A 10 3.52 -5.17 -12.15
C ASP A 10 2.25 -5.23 -11.27
N GLN A 11 2.34 -5.91 -10.13
CA GLN A 11 1.22 -6.17 -9.22
C GLN A 11 0.95 -4.94 -8.32
N ARG A 12 0.91 -3.73 -8.88
CA ARG A 12 0.54 -2.55 -8.12
C ARG A 12 -0.92 -2.64 -7.67
N LEU A 13 -1.16 -2.21 -6.44
CA LEU A 13 -2.49 -2.24 -5.84
C LEU A 13 -3.19 -0.92 -6.11
N PHE A 14 -4.40 -1.01 -6.62
CA PHE A 14 -5.29 0.13 -6.78
C PHE A 14 -6.26 0.19 -5.61
N LYS A 15 -6.39 1.36 -4.99
CA LYS A 15 -7.50 1.64 -4.08
C LYS A 15 -8.65 2.18 -4.91
N ASN A 16 -9.74 1.43 -4.97
CA ASN A 16 -10.92 1.81 -5.73
C ASN A 16 -11.92 2.53 -4.85
N LEU A 17 -12.50 3.61 -5.37
CA LEU A 17 -13.64 4.32 -4.82
C LEU A 17 -14.81 4.21 -5.80
N THR A 18 -15.96 3.81 -5.29
CA THR A 18 -17.17 3.52 -6.06
C THR A 18 -18.39 4.28 -5.51
N VAL A 19 -19.56 4.03 -6.03
CA VAL A 19 -20.81 4.61 -5.52
C VAL A 19 -21.07 4.19 -4.06
N SER A 20 -20.63 3.00 -3.65
CA SER A 20 -20.72 2.57 -2.25
C SER A 20 -19.83 3.38 -1.29
N ASP A 21 -18.81 4.06 -1.82
CA ASP A 21 -17.90 4.92 -1.06
C ASP A 21 -18.34 6.40 -1.09
N GLY A 22 -19.51 6.70 -1.69
CA GLY A 22 -20.10 8.04 -1.72
C GLY A 22 -19.99 8.79 -3.05
N LEU A 23 -19.47 8.15 -4.13
CA LEU A 23 -19.51 8.79 -5.46
C LEU A 23 -20.97 8.98 -5.93
N PRO A 24 -21.34 10.14 -6.47
CA PRO A 24 -22.71 10.41 -6.91
C PRO A 24 -23.07 9.65 -8.20
N HIS A 25 -22.08 9.22 -8.95
CA HIS A 25 -22.21 8.43 -10.17
C HIS A 25 -20.98 7.52 -10.38
N SER A 26 -21.17 6.39 -11.03
CA SER A 26 -20.08 5.45 -11.33
C SER A 26 -19.08 6.01 -12.35
N GLU A 27 -19.51 6.80 -13.31
CA GLU A 27 -18.63 7.33 -14.37
C GLU A 27 -17.98 8.65 -13.94
N ILE A 28 -16.64 8.66 -13.93
CA ILE A 28 -15.80 9.82 -13.66
C ILE A 28 -15.22 10.33 -14.97
N THR A 29 -15.62 11.51 -15.39
CA THR A 29 -15.26 12.09 -16.68
C THR A 29 -13.99 12.94 -16.64
N SER A 30 -13.74 13.61 -15.51
CA SER A 30 -12.57 14.45 -15.30
C SER A 30 -12.18 14.51 -13.83
N ILE A 31 -10.89 14.70 -13.55
CA ILE A 31 -10.34 14.82 -12.19
C ILE A 31 -9.30 15.93 -12.20
N ILE A 32 -9.38 16.83 -11.24
CA ILE A 32 -8.33 17.84 -10.99
C ILE A 32 -8.13 18.03 -9.49
N GLN A 33 -6.95 18.51 -9.10
CA GLN A 33 -6.68 18.92 -7.72
C GLN A 33 -6.57 20.44 -7.63
N ASP A 34 -7.21 21.03 -6.63
CA ASP A 34 -7.08 22.45 -6.35
C ASP A 34 -5.84 22.76 -5.48
N LYS A 35 -5.50 24.03 -5.31
CA LYS A 35 -4.34 24.48 -4.51
C LYS A 35 -4.43 24.14 -3.03
N THR A 36 -5.64 23.92 -2.53
CA THR A 36 -5.87 23.54 -1.12
C THR A 36 -5.65 22.03 -0.91
N GLY A 37 -5.65 21.25 -1.99
CA GLY A 37 -5.42 19.81 -1.99
C GLY A 37 -6.67 18.96 -2.18
N PHE A 38 -7.87 19.58 -2.29
CA PHE A 38 -9.09 18.85 -2.62
C PHE A 38 -9.08 18.35 -4.06
N LEU A 39 -9.60 17.15 -4.27
CA LEU A 39 -9.88 16.64 -5.60
C LEU A 39 -11.29 17.06 -6.02
N TRP A 40 -11.38 17.53 -7.25
CA TRP A 40 -12.64 17.87 -7.90
C TRP A 40 -12.91 16.87 -9.02
N LEU A 41 -14.06 16.22 -8.95
CA LEU A 41 -14.48 15.16 -9.84
C LEU A 41 -15.64 15.64 -10.69
N GLY A 42 -15.50 15.57 -12.00
CA GLY A 42 -16.59 15.65 -12.94
C GLY A 42 -17.29 14.30 -13.05
N THR A 43 -18.60 14.28 -12.88
CA THR A 43 -19.40 13.06 -13.02
C THR A 43 -20.62 13.30 -13.91
N LEU A 44 -21.32 12.24 -14.30
CA LEU A 44 -22.60 12.38 -14.99
C LEU A 44 -23.77 12.75 -14.06
N ASN A 45 -23.49 12.96 -12.75
CA ASN A 45 -24.48 13.41 -11.78
C ASN A 45 -23.89 14.50 -10.84
N GLY A 46 -23.31 15.54 -11.42
CA GLY A 46 -22.83 16.71 -10.71
C GLY A 46 -21.32 16.79 -10.51
N LEU A 47 -20.91 17.91 -9.90
CA LEU A 47 -19.55 18.21 -9.49
C LEU A 47 -19.32 17.71 -8.07
N THR A 48 -18.26 16.95 -7.84
CA THR A 48 -17.96 16.38 -6.52
C THR A 48 -16.61 16.86 -6.02
N ARG A 49 -16.56 17.38 -4.79
CA ARG A 49 -15.33 17.66 -4.05
C ARG A 49 -15.02 16.48 -3.14
N TYR A 50 -13.82 15.95 -3.22
CA TYR A 50 -13.31 14.88 -2.35
C TYR A 50 -12.14 15.39 -1.50
N ASP A 51 -12.24 15.23 -0.19
CA ASP A 51 -11.27 15.72 0.79
C ASP A 51 -10.28 14.64 1.28
N GLY A 52 -10.37 13.43 0.71
CA GLY A 52 -9.60 12.26 1.13
C GLY A 52 -10.40 11.28 2.01
N ASN A 53 -11.53 11.71 2.58
CA ASN A 53 -12.40 10.92 3.45
C ASN A 53 -13.87 10.99 3.03
N SER A 54 -14.37 12.19 2.76
CA SER A 54 -15.78 12.44 2.43
C SER A 54 -15.94 13.10 1.07
N MET A 55 -17.15 13.00 0.49
CA MET A 55 -17.52 13.56 -0.80
C MET A 55 -18.66 14.55 -0.65
N LYS A 56 -18.47 15.79 -1.14
CA LYS A 56 -19.50 16.81 -1.20
C LYS A 56 -19.87 17.05 -2.67
N THR A 57 -21.13 16.79 -3.03
CA THR A 57 -21.61 16.90 -4.40
C THR A 57 -22.46 18.14 -4.61
N TYR A 58 -22.20 18.84 -5.71
CA TYR A 58 -22.93 20.00 -6.18
C TYR A 58 -23.71 19.60 -7.43
N ILE A 59 -25.01 19.71 -7.37
CA ILE A 59 -25.94 19.39 -8.46
C ILE A 59 -26.69 20.64 -8.90
N ARG A 60 -27.42 20.55 -10.02
CA ARG A 60 -28.32 21.58 -10.45
C ARG A 60 -29.48 21.75 -9.46
N ASP A 61 -29.74 22.97 -9.05
CA ASP A 61 -30.90 23.37 -8.28
C ASP A 61 -31.72 24.44 -9.04
N ASN A 62 -32.78 24.96 -8.44
CA ASN A 62 -33.66 25.97 -9.06
C ASN A 62 -33.11 27.41 -8.93
N SER A 63 -31.91 27.60 -8.39
CA SER A 63 -31.32 28.94 -8.28
C SER A 63 -30.67 29.37 -9.59
N SER A 64 -30.62 30.69 -9.83
CA SER A 64 -29.94 31.27 -10.99
C SER A 64 -28.43 31.07 -10.98
N ASN A 65 -27.87 30.75 -9.80
CA ASN A 65 -26.44 30.50 -9.57
C ASN A 65 -26.19 29.04 -9.24
N SER A 66 -26.76 28.12 -10.01
CA SER A 66 -26.46 26.67 -9.89
C SER A 66 -25.81 26.16 -11.16
N LEU A 67 -25.43 24.88 -11.12
CA LEU A 67 -24.90 24.15 -12.26
C LEU A 67 -25.96 24.12 -13.40
N SER A 68 -25.56 24.48 -14.61
CA SER A 68 -26.47 24.52 -15.77
C SER A 68 -26.95 23.15 -16.22
N ASN A 69 -26.06 22.14 -16.13
CA ASN A 69 -26.34 20.74 -16.43
C ASN A 69 -25.52 19.82 -15.47
N ILE A 70 -26.16 18.75 -15.00
CA ILE A 70 -25.51 17.80 -14.06
C ILE A 70 -24.42 16.90 -14.70
N ARG A 71 -24.45 16.73 -16.03
CA ARG A 71 -23.51 15.93 -16.78
C ARG A 71 -22.25 16.73 -17.08
N ILE A 72 -21.22 16.52 -16.29
CA ILE A 72 -19.93 17.20 -16.43
C ILE A 72 -19.04 16.41 -17.37
N ILE A 73 -18.37 17.11 -18.29
CA ILE A 73 -17.45 16.51 -19.26
C ILE A 73 -15.99 16.90 -18.98
N SER A 74 -15.75 18.18 -18.69
CA SER A 74 -14.40 18.71 -18.52
C SER A 74 -14.30 19.66 -17.33
N LEU A 75 -13.12 19.67 -16.70
CA LEU A 75 -12.78 20.56 -15.60
C LEU A 75 -11.46 21.27 -15.89
N TYR A 76 -11.38 22.55 -15.53
CA TYR A 76 -10.15 23.31 -15.54
C TYR A 76 -10.10 24.23 -14.32
N HIS A 77 -8.99 24.20 -13.57
CA HIS A 77 -8.76 25.07 -12.40
C HIS A 77 -7.83 26.23 -12.79
N ASP A 78 -8.33 27.46 -12.70
CA ASP A 78 -7.50 28.66 -12.84
C ASP A 78 -6.67 28.88 -11.57
N SER A 79 -5.51 29.51 -11.75
CA SER A 79 -4.54 29.74 -10.65
C SER A 79 -5.12 30.52 -9.47
N ASP A 80 -6.23 31.26 -9.66
CA ASP A 80 -6.71 32.27 -8.71
C ASP A 80 -7.93 31.86 -7.87
N SER A 81 -8.58 30.74 -8.08
CA SER A 81 -9.74 30.31 -7.28
C SER A 81 -10.99 29.95 -8.08
N LEU A 82 -10.91 29.98 -9.37
CA LEU A 82 -12.05 29.65 -10.23
C LEU A 82 -11.89 28.26 -10.81
N LEU A 83 -12.95 27.49 -10.71
CA LEU A 83 -13.10 26.21 -11.35
C LEU A 83 -14.05 26.35 -12.54
N PHE A 84 -13.51 26.17 -13.75
CA PHE A 84 -14.29 26.15 -14.98
C PHE A 84 -14.79 24.73 -15.23
N ILE A 85 -16.08 24.61 -15.57
CA ILE A 85 -16.78 23.33 -15.64
C ILE A 85 -17.50 23.27 -16.98
N GLY A 86 -17.05 22.37 -17.84
CA GLY A 86 -17.71 22.07 -19.12
C GLY A 86 -18.78 21.01 -18.94
N THR A 87 -19.96 21.23 -19.47
CA THR A 87 -21.11 20.35 -19.33
C THR A 87 -21.61 19.80 -20.66
N GLU A 88 -22.42 18.76 -20.62
CA GLU A 88 -23.08 18.17 -21.81
C GLU A 88 -24.37 18.90 -22.13
N GLY A 89 -24.28 19.93 -22.97
CA GLY A 89 -25.43 20.71 -23.41
C GLY A 89 -25.88 21.84 -22.46
N GLY A 90 -25.09 22.16 -21.45
CA GLY A 90 -25.31 23.30 -20.56
C GLY A 90 -24.19 24.36 -20.65
N GLY A 91 -23.30 24.20 -21.63
CA GLY A 91 -22.18 25.11 -21.86
C GLY A 91 -21.14 25.11 -20.74
N LEU A 92 -20.53 26.28 -20.55
CA LEU A 92 -19.49 26.53 -19.56
C LEU A 92 -20.07 27.07 -18.26
N ASN A 93 -19.64 26.54 -17.12
CA ASN A 93 -19.96 27.05 -15.79
C ASN A 93 -18.71 27.47 -15.05
N VAL A 94 -18.83 28.32 -14.05
CA VAL A 94 -17.75 28.76 -13.18
C VAL A 94 -18.16 28.61 -11.72
N PHE A 95 -17.34 27.89 -10.96
CA PHE A 95 -17.47 27.75 -9.52
C PHE A 95 -16.36 28.51 -8.82
N ASN A 96 -16.73 29.35 -7.87
CA ASN A 96 -15.78 30.13 -7.07
C ASN A 96 -15.43 29.37 -5.80
N LEU A 97 -14.16 28.93 -5.68
CA LEU A 97 -13.67 28.15 -4.55
C LEU A 97 -13.66 28.95 -3.22
N TYR A 98 -13.51 30.29 -3.28
CA TYR A 98 -13.54 31.12 -2.09
C TYR A 98 -14.96 31.29 -1.52
N LYS A 99 -15.95 31.40 -2.42
CA LYS A 99 -17.34 31.61 -2.05
C LYS A 99 -18.11 30.29 -1.92
N GLU A 100 -17.54 29.19 -2.39
CA GLU A 100 -18.20 27.88 -2.54
C GLU A 100 -19.54 27.96 -3.27
N SER A 101 -19.60 28.75 -4.36
CA SER A 101 -20.81 29.01 -5.11
C SER A 101 -20.54 29.11 -6.61
N PHE A 102 -21.55 28.76 -7.42
CA PHE A 102 -21.53 29.05 -8.85
C PHE A 102 -21.71 30.56 -9.10
N GLU A 103 -20.93 31.08 -10.02
CA GLU A 103 -20.95 32.51 -10.37
C GLU A 103 -21.06 32.72 -11.90
N ASN A 104 -21.83 31.86 -12.56
CA ASN A 104 -21.96 31.86 -14.03
C ASN A 104 -22.27 33.23 -14.60
N THR A 105 -23.33 33.87 -14.12
CA THR A 105 -23.79 35.20 -14.63
C THR A 105 -22.89 36.34 -14.20
N ALA A 106 -22.20 36.23 -13.08
CA ALA A 106 -21.34 37.31 -12.57
C ALA A 106 -19.96 37.30 -13.26
N ILE A 107 -19.44 36.12 -13.58
CA ILE A 107 -18.07 35.93 -14.11
C ILE A 107 -18.09 35.75 -15.63
N LEU A 108 -19.04 34.98 -16.17
CA LEU A 108 -19.17 34.74 -17.61
C LEU A 108 -20.12 35.75 -18.27
N LYS A 109 -19.56 36.64 -19.05
CA LYS A 109 -20.31 37.52 -19.94
C LYS A 109 -20.31 36.92 -21.35
N VAL A 110 -21.05 35.83 -21.51
CA VAL A 110 -20.99 34.98 -22.71
C VAL A 110 -22.34 35.02 -23.44
N GLU A 111 -22.30 34.89 -24.76
CA GLU A 111 -23.50 34.84 -25.61
C GLU A 111 -24.29 33.52 -25.38
N SER A 112 -25.58 33.56 -25.70
CA SER A 112 -26.51 32.44 -25.48
C SER A 112 -26.13 31.16 -26.22
N GLU A 113 -25.36 31.24 -27.29
CA GLU A 113 -24.96 30.10 -28.10
C GLU A 113 -24.01 29.12 -27.39
N LEU A 114 -23.06 29.62 -26.60
CA LEU A 114 -22.18 28.75 -25.81
C LEU A 114 -22.94 28.04 -24.68
N SER A 115 -24.03 28.62 -24.19
CA SER A 115 -24.78 28.06 -23.05
C SER A 115 -25.57 26.79 -23.38
N SER A 116 -25.69 26.42 -24.65
CA SER A 116 -26.36 25.20 -25.11
C SER A 116 -25.41 24.12 -25.65
N GLN A 117 -24.09 24.40 -25.71
CA GLN A 117 -23.13 23.52 -26.34
C GLN A 117 -22.56 22.48 -25.35
N ILE A 118 -21.99 21.41 -25.91
CA ILE A 118 -21.19 20.45 -25.15
C ILE A 118 -19.74 20.95 -25.08
N VAL A 119 -19.21 21.10 -23.87
CA VAL A 119 -17.85 21.60 -23.67
C VAL A 119 -16.92 20.44 -23.34
N TYR A 120 -16.11 19.99 -24.31
CA TYR A 120 -15.20 18.86 -24.19
C TYR A 120 -13.84 19.24 -23.60
N ALA A 121 -13.32 20.42 -23.92
CA ALA A 121 -11.99 20.85 -23.50
C ALA A 121 -12.01 22.30 -23.00
N ILE A 122 -11.25 22.55 -21.93
CA ILE A 122 -11.00 23.89 -21.39
C ILE A 122 -9.52 24.00 -21.11
N ARG A 123 -8.83 25.01 -21.69
CA ARG A 123 -7.41 25.24 -21.51
C ARG A 123 -7.12 26.73 -21.32
N LYS A 124 -6.19 27.05 -20.42
CA LYS A 124 -5.62 28.40 -20.33
C LYS A 124 -4.62 28.60 -21.45
N GLY A 125 -4.78 29.71 -22.16
CA GLY A 125 -3.86 30.19 -23.16
C GLY A 125 -2.95 31.31 -22.65
N ILE A 126 -2.09 31.78 -23.52
CA ILE A 126 -1.23 32.96 -23.30
C ILE A 126 -2.12 34.21 -23.11
N ASN A 127 -1.63 35.20 -22.34
CA ASN A 127 -2.33 36.48 -22.11
C ASN A 127 -3.71 36.37 -21.45
N GLU A 128 -3.86 35.47 -20.45
CA GLU A 128 -5.10 35.31 -19.67
C GLU A 128 -6.31 34.91 -20.53
N LYS A 129 -6.11 34.30 -21.68
CA LYS A 129 -7.18 33.73 -22.51
C LYS A 129 -7.59 32.35 -21.97
N ILE A 130 -8.86 32.02 -22.15
CA ILE A 130 -9.38 30.66 -21.93
C ILE A 130 -9.91 30.14 -23.27
N TRP A 131 -9.34 29.02 -23.70
CA TRP A 131 -9.80 28.29 -24.88
C TRP A 131 -10.86 27.27 -24.46
N VAL A 132 -11.98 27.25 -25.15
CA VAL A 132 -13.12 26.35 -24.87
C VAL A 132 -13.47 25.59 -26.13
N GLY A 133 -13.15 24.28 -26.12
CA GLY A 133 -13.48 23.35 -27.21
C GLY A 133 -14.89 22.78 -27.05
N THR A 134 -15.69 22.89 -28.09
CA THR A 134 -17.09 22.47 -28.08
C THR A 134 -17.41 21.49 -29.21
N ASP A 135 -18.65 21.04 -29.27
CA ASP A 135 -19.21 20.18 -30.35
C ASP A 135 -19.23 20.86 -31.70
N THR A 136 -19.22 22.20 -31.75
CA THR A 136 -19.36 22.97 -32.99
C THR A 136 -18.14 23.78 -33.39
N GLY A 137 -17.18 23.95 -32.50
CA GLY A 137 -15.96 24.72 -32.74
C GLY A 137 -15.20 25.11 -31.50
N LEU A 138 -14.36 26.12 -31.66
CA LEU A 138 -13.49 26.64 -30.62
C LEU A 138 -13.87 28.07 -30.22
N TRP A 139 -14.11 28.28 -28.93
CA TRP A 139 -14.43 29.59 -28.35
C TRP A 139 -13.22 30.15 -27.61
N VAL A 140 -13.10 31.47 -27.62
CA VAL A 140 -12.05 32.22 -26.94
C VAL A 140 -12.68 33.21 -25.96
N LEU A 141 -12.32 33.07 -24.70
CA LEU A 141 -12.68 33.99 -23.64
C LEU A 141 -11.47 34.79 -23.19
N GLN A 142 -11.64 36.08 -22.97
CA GLN A 142 -10.59 36.96 -22.45
C GLN A 142 -10.96 37.46 -21.06
N LYS A 143 -10.00 37.38 -20.13
CA LYS A 143 -10.15 37.92 -18.78
C LYS A 143 -10.19 39.45 -18.82
N GLN A 144 -11.20 40.04 -18.18
CA GLN A 144 -11.39 41.46 -18.00
C GLN A 144 -11.67 41.77 -16.53
N GLY A 145 -10.64 42.14 -15.78
CA GLY A 145 -10.75 42.28 -14.33
C GLY A 145 -11.09 40.95 -13.65
N THR A 146 -12.25 40.85 -13.00
CA THR A 146 -12.74 39.64 -12.33
C THR A 146 -13.66 38.78 -13.20
N SER A 147 -13.99 39.22 -14.43
CA SER A 147 -14.92 38.54 -15.34
C SER A 147 -14.21 38.07 -16.61
N PHE A 148 -14.85 37.17 -17.34
CA PHE A 148 -14.44 36.70 -18.66
C PHE A 148 -15.50 37.08 -19.67
N SER A 149 -15.06 37.70 -20.76
CA SER A 149 -15.93 38.07 -21.88
C SER A 149 -15.59 37.25 -23.12
N TYR A 150 -16.59 36.98 -23.91
CA TYR A 150 -16.43 36.41 -25.24
C TYR A 150 -15.55 37.32 -26.10
N GLN A 151 -14.63 36.74 -26.83
CA GLN A 151 -13.75 37.44 -27.75
C GLN A 151 -13.87 36.93 -29.18
N GLU A 152 -13.82 35.62 -29.36
CA GLU A 152 -13.75 35.00 -30.68
C GLU A 152 -14.43 33.62 -30.71
N TYR A 153 -14.91 33.24 -31.92
CA TYR A 153 -15.34 31.88 -32.24
C TYR A 153 -14.73 31.44 -33.56
N ILE A 154 -14.16 30.21 -33.55
CA ILE A 154 -13.62 29.56 -34.75
C ILE A 154 -14.52 28.37 -35.08
N PRO A 155 -15.38 28.48 -36.10
CA PRO A 155 -16.35 27.47 -36.48
C PRO A 155 -15.73 26.32 -37.27
N ASN A 156 -16.54 25.30 -37.58
CA ASN A 156 -16.25 24.22 -38.52
C ASN A 156 -15.17 23.26 -38.08
N ILE A 157 -14.90 23.14 -36.79
CA ILE A 157 -14.08 22.07 -36.19
C ILE A 157 -15.01 21.31 -35.25
N PRO A 158 -15.57 20.17 -35.68
CA PRO A 158 -16.53 19.45 -34.87
C PRO A 158 -15.86 18.72 -33.71
N MET A 159 -16.49 18.73 -32.53
CA MET A 159 -16.09 18.01 -31.35
C MET A 159 -14.61 18.22 -30.98
N VAL A 160 -14.27 19.45 -30.58
CA VAL A 160 -12.88 19.79 -30.14
C VAL A 160 -12.60 19.14 -28.79
N THR A 161 -11.83 18.07 -28.77
CA THR A 161 -11.60 17.20 -27.60
C THR A 161 -10.39 17.56 -26.77
N ASP A 162 -9.37 18.19 -27.38
CA ASP A 162 -8.22 18.73 -26.66
C ASP A 162 -7.61 19.92 -27.42
N ILE A 163 -6.88 20.78 -26.70
CA ILE A 163 -6.37 22.05 -27.19
C ILE A 163 -4.93 22.22 -26.69
N LYS A 164 -4.04 22.61 -27.59
CA LYS A 164 -2.62 22.88 -27.27
C LYS A 164 -2.13 24.13 -27.98
N GLU A 165 -1.60 25.11 -27.24
CA GLU A 165 -0.83 26.19 -27.82
C GLU A 165 0.59 25.73 -28.13
N VAL A 166 0.95 25.73 -29.42
CA VAL A 166 2.29 25.33 -29.88
C VAL A 166 3.28 26.48 -29.72
N ASP A 167 2.87 27.68 -30.12
CA ASP A 167 3.62 28.93 -29.99
C ASP A 167 2.67 30.14 -29.96
N GLN A 168 3.22 31.35 -30.15
CA GLN A 168 2.42 32.58 -30.15
C GLN A 168 1.39 32.66 -31.30
N ASP A 169 1.66 31.99 -32.42
CA ASP A 169 0.86 32.08 -33.65
C ASP A 169 0.03 30.84 -33.95
N ILE A 170 0.46 29.67 -33.43
CA ILE A 170 -0.09 28.37 -33.78
C ILE A 170 -0.77 27.72 -32.60
N LEU A 171 -1.95 27.18 -32.85
CA LEU A 171 -2.72 26.32 -31.95
C LEU A 171 -3.01 24.99 -32.62
N TRP A 172 -2.86 23.90 -31.88
CA TRP A 172 -3.34 22.60 -32.33
C TRP A 172 -4.57 22.19 -31.53
N VAL A 173 -5.51 21.54 -32.24
CA VAL A 173 -6.69 20.96 -31.61
C VAL A 173 -6.91 19.54 -32.13
N THR A 174 -7.31 18.65 -31.23
CA THR A 174 -7.81 17.33 -31.61
C THR A 174 -9.33 17.36 -31.75
N SER A 175 -9.84 16.54 -32.66
CA SER A 175 -11.24 16.47 -33.02
C SER A 175 -11.60 15.03 -33.45
N ASN A 176 -12.89 14.75 -33.53
CA ASN A 176 -13.37 13.47 -34.08
C ASN A 176 -13.13 13.32 -35.59
N THR A 177 -12.68 14.36 -36.29
CA THR A 177 -12.35 14.35 -37.72
C THR A 177 -10.87 14.57 -38.03
N GLY A 178 -10.05 14.92 -37.03
CA GLY A 178 -8.63 15.11 -37.26
C GLY A 178 -7.90 15.91 -36.22
N VAL A 179 -6.59 16.07 -36.41
CA VAL A 179 -5.76 17.07 -35.73
C VAL A 179 -5.67 18.29 -36.65
N TYR A 180 -6.06 19.44 -36.13
CA TYR A 180 -6.03 20.70 -36.86
C TYR A 180 -4.97 21.63 -36.30
N GLU A 181 -4.22 22.27 -37.22
CA GLU A 181 -3.38 23.41 -36.95
C GLU A 181 -4.16 24.70 -37.26
N ILE A 182 -4.25 25.58 -36.28
CA ILE A 182 -4.99 26.82 -36.41
C ILE A 182 -4.00 27.98 -36.27
N ASN A 183 -3.96 28.85 -37.28
CA ASN A 183 -3.28 30.14 -37.17
C ASN A 183 -4.15 31.09 -36.37
N LYS A 184 -3.69 31.59 -35.24
CA LYS A 184 -4.45 32.44 -34.31
C LYS A 184 -4.77 33.80 -34.87
N HIS A 185 -3.99 34.30 -35.85
CA HIS A 185 -4.23 35.62 -36.48
C HIS A 185 -5.21 35.54 -37.65
N THR A 186 -5.01 34.54 -38.53
CA THR A 186 -5.86 34.40 -39.73
C THR A 186 -7.09 33.55 -39.48
N ARG A 187 -7.16 32.82 -38.33
CA ARG A 187 -8.21 31.88 -37.95
C ARG A 187 -8.40 30.73 -38.93
N GLN A 188 -7.45 30.53 -39.83
CA GLN A 188 -7.50 29.43 -40.77
C GLN A 188 -7.08 28.13 -40.06
N ALA A 189 -7.91 27.11 -40.20
CA ALA A 189 -7.62 25.74 -39.73
C ALA A 189 -7.13 24.90 -40.90
N ARG A 190 -6.01 24.22 -40.72
CA ARG A 190 -5.43 23.28 -41.66
C ARG A 190 -5.44 21.90 -41.02
N LEU A 191 -6.02 20.90 -41.68
CA LEU A 191 -5.96 19.51 -41.24
C LEU A 191 -4.52 19.01 -41.37
N LEU A 192 -3.93 18.54 -40.26
CA LEU A 192 -2.61 17.94 -40.20
C LEU A 192 -2.65 16.43 -40.37
N PHE A 193 -3.63 15.82 -39.73
CA PHE A 193 -3.80 14.37 -39.71
C PHE A 193 -5.30 14.05 -39.57
N ASP A 194 -5.84 13.21 -40.41
CA ASP A 194 -7.23 12.77 -40.35
C ASP A 194 -7.43 11.72 -39.25
N HIS A 195 -8.64 11.22 -39.07
CA HIS A 195 -9.11 10.28 -38.07
C HIS A 195 -9.55 10.88 -36.72
N HIS A 196 -10.11 10.04 -35.87
CA HIS A 196 -10.65 10.43 -34.57
C HIS A 196 -9.55 10.51 -33.50
N TRP A 197 -9.30 11.69 -32.97
CA TRP A 197 -8.32 11.96 -31.93
C TRP A 197 -8.99 12.45 -30.66
N ALA A 198 -8.48 12.01 -29.52
CA ALA A 198 -9.06 12.28 -28.20
C ALA A 198 -8.21 13.23 -27.35
N CYS A 199 -6.89 13.11 -27.39
CA CYS A 199 -5.99 13.79 -26.46
C CYS A 199 -4.60 14.03 -27.04
N MET A 200 -3.91 15.03 -26.49
CA MET A 200 -2.52 15.37 -26.80
C MET A 200 -1.73 15.61 -25.51
N GLN A 201 -0.46 15.23 -25.49
CA GLN A 201 0.44 15.52 -24.37
C GLN A 201 1.89 15.72 -24.87
N ASP A 202 2.54 16.78 -24.44
CA ASP A 202 3.95 17.03 -24.77
C ASP A 202 4.84 16.04 -24.06
N LEU A 203 5.69 15.36 -24.81
CA LEU A 203 6.79 14.56 -24.33
C LEU A 203 8.05 15.40 -24.14
N SER A 204 8.28 16.34 -25.06
CA SER A 204 9.37 17.32 -25.05
C SER A 204 8.99 18.54 -25.88
N LEU A 205 9.88 19.54 -26.00
CA LEU A 205 9.64 20.75 -26.83
C LEU A 205 9.38 20.41 -28.30
N ASP A 206 9.98 19.34 -28.81
CA ASP A 206 9.88 18.93 -30.22
C ASP A 206 9.09 17.66 -30.44
N ALA A 207 8.53 17.06 -29.37
CA ALA A 207 7.81 15.78 -29.46
C ALA A 207 6.49 15.82 -28.70
N THR A 208 5.40 15.40 -29.37
CA THR A 208 4.05 15.35 -28.82
C THR A 208 3.46 13.97 -29.02
N LEU A 209 2.91 13.39 -27.95
CA LEU A 209 2.08 12.20 -27.99
C LEU A 209 0.66 12.58 -28.33
N ILE A 210 0.03 11.86 -29.25
CA ILE A 210 -1.36 12.10 -29.69
C ILE A 210 -2.06 10.74 -29.70
N GLY A 211 -3.20 10.68 -29.03
CA GLY A 211 -3.97 9.45 -28.86
C GLY A 211 -5.40 9.58 -29.41
N GLY A 212 -5.91 8.49 -29.95
CA GLY A 212 -7.27 8.40 -30.47
C GLY A 212 -7.69 6.98 -30.84
N ALA A 213 -8.71 6.88 -31.68
CA ALA A 213 -9.30 5.59 -32.05
C ALA A 213 -8.31 4.63 -32.73
N ASP A 214 -7.38 5.17 -33.52
CA ASP A 214 -6.40 4.38 -34.29
C ASP A 214 -5.10 4.11 -33.54
N GLY A 215 -4.97 4.56 -32.28
CA GLY A 215 -3.83 4.26 -31.46
C GLY A 215 -3.12 5.48 -30.85
N LEU A 216 -1.94 5.20 -30.30
CA LEU A 216 -1.00 6.20 -29.80
C LEU A 216 0.07 6.50 -30.84
N PHE A 217 0.26 7.78 -31.16
CA PHE A 217 1.27 8.23 -32.09
C PHE A 217 2.20 9.25 -31.45
N LEU A 218 3.46 9.20 -31.82
CA LEU A 218 4.44 10.22 -31.55
C LEU A 218 4.60 11.10 -32.79
N TYR A 219 4.36 12.38 -32.63
CA TYR A 219 4.77 13.39 -33.60
C TYR A 219 6.09 14.02 -33.17
N THR A 220 7.06 14.12 -34.09
CA THR A 220 8.31 14.84 -33.87
C THR A 220 8.50 15.92 -34.92
N ARG A 221 8.88 17.15 -34.47
CA ARG A 221 9.09 18.29 -35.36
C ARG A 221 10.21 17.97 -36.35
N GLY A 222 9.88 17.91 -37.66
CA GLY A 222 10.82 17.52 -38.72
C GLY A 222 11.01 16.01 -38.93
N GLY A 223 10.50 15.15 -38.05
CA GLY A 223 10.64 13.69 -38.14
C GLY A 223 9.33 12.95 -38.53
N GLY A 224 8.22 13.65 -38.50
CA GLY A 224 6.92 13.08 -38.86
C GLY A 224 6.22 12.27 -37.77
N TRP A 225 5.36 11.34 -38.19
CA TRP A 225 4.48 10.55 -37.30
C TRP A 225 5.00 9.13 -37.15
N ARG A 226 4.98 8.58 -35.93
CA ARG A 226 5.32 7.21 -35.62
C ARG A 226 4.28 6.59 -34.69
N LYS A 227 3.66 5.49 -35.09
CA LYS A 227 2.73 4.73 -34.24
C LYS A 227 3.49 4.01 -33.13
N ILE A 228 3.01 4.14 -31.90
CA ILE A 228 3.61 3.55 -30.69
C ILE A 228 2.77 2.37 -30.19
N LEU A 229 1.42 2.51 -30.18
CA LEU A 229 0.51 1.51 -29.65
C LEU A 229 -0.75 1.45 -30.53
N ASP A 230 -1.27 0.23 -30.75
CA ASP A 230 -2.42 -0.05 -31.61
C ASP A 230 -3.65 -0.43 -30.78
N VAL A 231 -4.14 0.50 -29.97
CA VAL A 231 -5.38 0.39 -29.17
C VAL A 231 -6.05 1.75 -29.08
N ASN A 232 -7.37 1.77 -28.84
CA ASN A 232 -8.13 3.02 -28.74
C ASN A 232 -7.76 3.80 -27.47
N ILE A 233 -7.09 4.94 -27.64
CA ILE A 233 -6.59 5.80 -26.57
C ILE A 233 -7.66 6.82 -26.18
N ALA A 234 -7.92 6.95 -24.89
CA ALA A 234 -8.85 7.92 -24.32
C ALA A 234 -8.14 9.11 -23.69
N THR A 235 -7.02 8.88 -23.02
CA THR A 235 -6.30 9.94 -22.28
C THR A 235 -4.82 9.58 -22.06
N ILE A 236 -3.98 10.61 -21.91
CA ILE A 236 -2.53 10.50 -21.71
C ILE A 236 -2.16 11.33 -20.48
N CYS A 237 -1.26 10.83 -19.63
CA CYS A 237 -0.69 11.56 -18.52
C CYS A 237 0.82 11.31 -18.43
N ILE A 238 1.61 12.35 -18.27
CA ILE A 238 3.02 12.26 -17.93
C ILE A 238 3.18 12.74 -16.50
N THR A 239 3.64 11.87 -15.63
CA THR A 239 3.76 12.13 -14.20
C THR A 239 5.07 12.86 -13.87
N SER A 240 5.15 13.43 -12.68
CA SER A 240 6.31 14.20 -12.19
C SER A 240 7.61 13.38 -12.16
N ASN A 241 7.54 12.06 -12.08
CA ASN A 241 8.66 11.14 -12.20
C ASN A 241 8.96 10.71 -13.64
N HIS A 242 8.40 11.43 -14.64
CA HIS A 242 8.57 11.18 -16.09
C HIS A 242 8.06 9.82 -16.60
N GLU A 243 7.16 9.16 -15.89
CA GLU A 243 6.47 7.99 -16.40
C GLU A 243 5.27 8.41 -17.26
N ILE A 244 5.06 7.69 -18.37
CA ILE A 244 3.95 7.95 -19.29
C ILE A 244 2.85 6.93 -19.03
N TRP A 245 1.65 7.43 -18.74
CA TRP A 245 0.48 6.63 -18.47
C TRP A 245 -0.56 6.84 -19.55
N ILE A 246 -1.00 5.75 -20.16
CA ILE A 246 -1.93 5.73 -21.29
C ILE A 246 -3.22 5.05 -20.85
N GLY A 247 -4.31 5.79 -20.83
CA GLY A 247 -5.66 5.28 -20.58
C GLY A 247 -6.36 4.96 -21.88
N THR A 248 -6.98 3.77 -21.94
CA THR A 248 -7.67 3.28 -23.14
C THR A 248 -9.17 3.19 -22.93
N MET A 249 -9.91 3.03 -24.02
CA MET A 249 -11.37 2.85 -23.97
C MET A 249 -11.77 1.45 -23.48
N ASN A 250 -10.99 0.41 -23.71
CA ASN A 250 -11.39 -0.98 -23.41
C ASN A 250 -10.25 -1.87 -22.87
N ASP A 251 -9.00 -1.47 -23.08
CA ASP A 251 -7.83 -2.31 -22.83
C ASP A 251 -7.13 -1.98 -21.51
N GLY A 252 -7.75 -1.10 -20.69
CA GLY A 252 -7.23 -0.69 -19.39
C GLY A 252 -6.11 0.35 -19.48
N LEU A 253 -5.06 0.16 -18.72
CA LEU A 253 -4.01 1.14 -18.49
C LEU A 253 -2.66 0.59 -18.93
N PHE A 254 -1.88 1.40 -19.67
CA PHE A 254 -0.52 1.09 -20.10
C PHE A 254 0.46 2.09 -19.47
N LYS A 255 1.58 1.56 -19.01
CA LYS A 255 2.67 2.34 -18.43
C LYS A 255 3.91 2.24 -19.31
N PHE A 256 4.47 3.39 -19.70
CA PHE A 256 5.71 3.48 -20.47
C PHE A 256 6.78 4.26 -19.70
N SER A 257 8.05 3.96 -20.01
CA SER A 257 9.16 4.83 -19.66
C SER A 257 9.15 6.10 -20.52
N HIS A 258 9.93 7.12 -20.14
CA HIS A 258 10.10 8.33 -20.94
C HIS A 258 10.62 8.05 -22.37
N ASP A 259 11.39 6.97 -22.54
CA ASP A 259 11.90 6.50 -23.86
C ASP A 259 10.88 5.67 -24.64
N LEU A 260 9.61 5.67 -24.24
CA LEU A 260 8.51 4.96 -24.88
C LEU A 260 8.68 3.43 -24.90
N LYS A 261 9.37 2.87 -23.91
CA LYS A 261 9.40 1.41 -23.69
C LYS A 261 8.23 1.02 -22.78
N LEU A 262 7.42 0.05 -23.21
CA LEU A 262 6.34 -0.49 -22.39
C LEU A 262 6.90 -1.16 -21.13
N LEU A 263 6.46 -0.70 -19.96
CA LEU A 263 6.89 -1.18 -18.65
C LEU A 263 5.87 -2.13 -18.02
N ALA A 264 4.57 -1.80 -18.13
CA ALA A 264 3.49 -2.59 -17.53
C ALA A 264 2.15 -2.32 -18.18
N THR A 265 1.21 -3.26 -18.01
CA THR A 265 -0.21 -3.13 -18.37
C THR A 265 -1.07 -3.50 -17.17
N TYR A 266 -2.21 -2.80 -16.98
CA TYR A 266 -3.14 -3.04 -15.90
C TYR A 266 -4.56 -3.12 -16.46
N GLN A 267 -5.32 -4.14 -16.03
CA GLN A 267 -6.69 -4.35 -16.48
C GLN A 267 -7.64 -4.63 -15.30
N TYR A 268 -8.93 -4.37 -15.52
CA TYR A 268 -9.99 -4.82 -14.64
C TYR A 268 -10.20 -6.31 -14.81
N GLY A 269 -10.30 -7.03 -13.69
CA GLY A 269 -10.92 -8.36 -13.68
C GLY A 269 -10.10 -9.51 -14.22
N HIS A 270 -9.20 -10.04 -13.40
CA HIS A 270 -9.21 -11.49 -13.20
C HIS A 270 -9.80 -11.74 -11.82
N ILE A 271 -10.70 -12.70 -11.70
CA ILE A 271 -11.51 -13.05 -10.52
C ILE A 271 -10.69 -13.22 -9.22
N TRP A 272 -9.38 -13.30 -9.32
CA TRP A 272 -8.41 -13.50 -8.24
C TRP A 272 -7.62 -12.22 -7.84
N GLN A 273 -7.81 -11.10 -8.53
CA GLN A 273 -7.15 -9.82 -8.22
C GLN A 273 -8.18 -8.84 -7.65
N SER A 274 -8.49 -8.96 -6.37
CA SER A 274 -9.39 -8.04 -5.64
C SER A 274 -8.91 -6.59 -5.58
N LYS A 275 -7.79 -6.25 -6.22
CA LYS A 275 -7.10 -4.95 -6.14
C LYS A 275 -6.60 -4.43 -7.51
N GLY A 276 -7.28 -4.81 -8.60
CA GLY A 276 -7.05 -4.25 -9.94
C GLY A 276 -7.76 -2.91 -10.17
N LEU A 277 -7.71 -2.41 -11.41
CA LEU A 277 -8.46 -1.22 -11.83
C LEU A 277 -9.97 -1.40 -11.56
N SER A 278 -10.66 -0.29 -11.28
CA SER A 278 -12.12 -0.30 -11.13
C SER A 278 -12.86 -0.60 -12.45
N ASN A 279 -12.27 -0.28 -13.60
CA ASN A 279 -12.78 -0.59 -14.94
C ASN A 279 -11.68 -0.42 -16.01
N ASN A 280 -11.80 -1.10 -17.16
CA ASN A 280 -10.87 -0.96 -18.30
C ASN A 280 -11.09 0.31 -19.14
N HIS A 281 -12.22 0.96 -19.01
CA HIS A 281 -12.52 2.21 -19.70
C HIS A 281 -12.00 3.39 -18.87
N ILE A 282 -10.84 3.90 -19.21
CA ILE A 282 -10.19 5.02 -18.54
C ILE A 282 -10.66 6.34 -19.15
N ARG A 283 -10.98 7.32 -18.32
CA ARG A 283 -11.51 8.63 -18.76
C ARG A 283 -10.58 9.79 -18.42
N ALA A 284 -9.97 9.77 -17.25
CA ALA A 284 -9.21 10.90 -16.74
C ALA A 284 -8.05 10.47 -15.86
N PHE A 285 -7.03 11.31 -15.78
CA PHE A 285 -5.91 11.20 -14.87
C PHE A 285 -5.72 12.49 -14.07
N CYS A 286 -5.26 12.36 -12.84
CA CYS A 286 -4.75 13.45 -12.04
C CYS A 286 -3.64 12.93 -11.12
N GLU A 287 -2.43 13.46 -11.24
CA GLU A 287 -1.39 13.27 -10.22
C GLU A 287 -1.62 14.29 -9.11
N ASP A 288 -1.76 13.81 -7.86
CA ASP A 288 -1.93 14.70 -6.71
C ASP A 288 -0.58 15.19 -6.16
N PHE A 289 -0.62 16.20 -5.29
CA PHE A 289 0.58 16.78 -4.67
C PHE A 289 1.38 15.79 -3.81
N SER A 290 0.78 14.64 -3.46
CA SER A 290 1.42 13.57 -2.69
C SER A 290 2.07 12.51 -3.59
N GLY A 291 2.02 12.68 -4.91
CA GLY A 291 2.55 11.73 -5.89
C GLY A 291 1.69 10.48 -6.06
N ASN A 292 0.37 10.57 -5.85
CA ASN A 292 -0.56 9.51 -6.21
C ASN A 292 -1.18 9.83 -7.57
N LEU A 293 -1.34 8.81 -8.40
CA LEU A 293 -2.09 8.90 -9.66
C LEU A 293 -3.54 8.47 -9.42
N TRP A 294 -4.44 9.41 -9.64
CA TRP A 294 -5.88 9.19 -9.62
C TRP A 294 -6.38 8.91 -11.03
N ILE A 295 -7.17 7.87 -11.19
CA ILE A 295 -7.60 7.32 -12.47
C ILE A 295 -9.12 7.26 -12.47
N GLY A 296 -9.75 8.15 -13.22
CA GLY A 296 -11.20 8.15 -13.44
C GLY A 296 -11.57 7.10 -14.47
N THR A 297 -12.56 6.29 -14.16
CA THR A 297 -13.03 5.22 -15.04
C THR A 297 -14.54 5.30 -15.25
N ARG A 298 -15.07 4.41 -16.10
CA ARG A 298 -16.52 4.27 -16.28
C ARG A 298 -17.22 3.63 -15.07
N ASN A 299 -16.48 3.03 -14.15
CA ASN A 299 -17.03 2.39 -12.96
C ASN A 299 -16.23 2.72 -11.70
N GLY A 300 -16.22 4.00 -11.34
CA GLY A 300 -15.53 4.51 -10.17
C GLY A 300 -14.17 5.13 -10.47
N MET A 301 -13.41 5.34 -9.43
CA MET A 301 -12.09 5.96 -9.45
C MET A 301 -11.08 5.03 -8.80
N SER A 302 -9.91 4.86 -9.42
CA SER A 302 -8.79 4.09 -8.87
C SER A 302 -7.67 5.02 -8.46
N LYS A 303 -7.13 4.84 -7.26
CA LYS A 303 -5.92 5.53 -6.77
C LYS A 303 -4.73 4.59 -6.86
N LEU A 304 -3.63 5.05 -7.43
CA LEU A 304 -2.36 4.36 -7.51
C LEU A 304 -1.26 5.23 -6.88
N THR A 305 -0.53 4.69 -5.91
CA THR A 305 0.66 5.36 -5.37
C THR A 305 1.84 5.14 -6.32
N LEU A 306 2.44 6.23 -6.84
CA LEU A 306 3.53 6.17 -7.82
C LEU A 306 4.89 5.80 -7.20
N GLY A 307 5.05 5.89 -5.89
CA GLY A 307 6.20 5.34 -5.15
C GLY A 307 6.33 3.83 -5.42
N GLY A 308 7.56 3.29 -5.43
CA GLY A 308 7.83 1.89 -5.79
C GLY A 308 6.96 0.88 -5.04
N LYS A 309 6.94 -0.37 -5.50
CA LYS A 309 6.31 -1.50 -4.77
C LYS A 309 6.85 -1.51 -3.35
N GLU A 310 6.03 -1.10 -2.38
CA GLU A 310 6.41 -1.24 -0.98
C GLU A 310 6.27 -2.70 -0.56
N PHE A 311 5.20 -3.41 -1.00
CA PHE A 311 4.90 -4.79 -0.63
C PHE A 311 4.64 -5.69 -1.84
N GLU A 312 5.24 -6.86 -1.86
CA GLU A 312 4.94 -7.95 -2.79
C GLU A 312 4.10 -8.99 -2.05
N VAL A 313 2.85 -9.16 -2.48
CA VAL A 313 1.86 -9.99 -1.78
C VAL A 313 1.67 -11.30 -2.49
N TYR A 314 1.77 -12.39 -1.74
CA TYR A 314 1.49 -13.76 -2.15
C TYR A 314 0.23 -14.24 -1.42
N ASN A 315 -0.91 -13.99 -2.04
CA ASN A 315 -2.21 -14.47 -1.55
C ASN A 315 -2.45 -15.93 -1.95
N SER A 316 -3.67 -16.40 -1.72
CA SER A 316 -4.19 -17.74 -2.04
C SER A 316 -4.06 -18.22 -3.50
N ILE A 317 -3.43 -17.45 -4.37
CA ILE A 317 -3.19 -17.75 -5.80
C ILE A 317 -2.48 -19.10 -6.01
N LEU A 318 -2.09 -19.75 -4.96
CA LEU A 318 -1.22 -20.89 -5.00
C LEU A 318 -1.94 -22.23 -5.21
N ASP A 319 -3.24 -22.22 -5.48
CA ASP A 319 -3.96 -23.46 -5.73
C ASP A 319 -4.91 -23.34 -6.94
N GLU A 320 -4.39 -23.64 -8.13
CA GLU A 320 -5.17 -23.66 -9.37
C GLU A 320 -6.27 -24.77 -9.39
N ASN A 321 -6.33 -25.62 -8.35
CA ASN A 321 -7.22 -26.77 -8.26
C ASN A 321 -8.36 -26.60 -7.24
N LEU A 322 -8.60 -25.40 -6.72
CA LEU A 322 -9.69 -25.17 -5.77
C LEU A 322 -11.05 -25.29 -6.45
N ARG A 323 -11.86 -26.22 -5.97
CA ARG A 323 -13.26 -26.31 -6.33
C ARG A 323 -14.06 -25.18 -5.68
N GLU A 324 -15.04 -24.67 -6.41
CA GLU A 324 -15.98 -23.64 -5.92
C GLU A 324 -16.57 -24.03 -4.56
N GLY A 325 -16.40 -23.17 -3.54
CA GLY A 325 -16.86 -23.40 -2.18
C GLY A 325 -15.83 -23.93 -1.17
N GLN A 326 -14.58 -24.19 -1.56
CA GLN A 326 -13.50 -24.53 -0.63
C GLN A 326 -12.80 -23.28 -0.09
N THR A 327 -12.86 -23.05 1.22
CA THR A 327 -12.07 -22.02 1.89
C THR A 327 -10.61 -22.44 1.97
N VAL A 328 -9.74 -21.66 1.33
CA VAL A 328 -8.30 -21.89 1.37
C VAL A 328 -7.76 -21.60 2.76
N ARG A 329 -7.15 -22.60 3.39
CA ARG A 329 -6.40 -22.44 4.63
C ARG A 329 -4.97 -21.98 4.30
N ASN A 330 -4.80 -20.71 3.94
CA ASN A 330 -3.49 -20.14 3.59
C ASN A 330 -2.77 -19.49 4.78
N LYS A 331 -2.99 -19.97 5.96
CA LYS A 331 -2.27 -19.47 7.13
C LYS A 331 -0.80 -19.91 7.04
N THR A 332 0.07 -19.00 6.69
CA THR A 332 1.52 -19.25 6.68
C THR A 332 2.08 -19.14 8.09
N ALA A 333 2.87 -20.14 8.49
CA ALA A 333 3.38 -20.25 9.84
C ALA A 333 4.89 -19.97 9.92
N THR A 334 5.68 -20.37 8.93
CA THR A 334 7.14 -20.23 8.99
C THR A 334 7.77 -20.23 7.60
N PHE A 335 9.02 -19.72 7.52
CA PHE A 335 9.77 -19.60 6.28
C PHE A 335 11.21 -20.05 6.46
N PHE A 336 11.83 -20.49 5.37
CA PHE A 336 13.25 -20.79 5.29
C PHE A 336 13.74 -20.55 3.86
N GLU A 337 14.91 -19.92 3.70
CA GLU A 337 15.59 -19.72 2.42
C GLU A 337 16.75 -20.72 2.27
N ASP A 338 16.70 -21.56 1.23
CA ASP A 338 17.76 -22.51 0.95
C ASP A 338 18.97 -21.89 0.24
N GLU A 339 20.02 -22.69 -0.01
CA GLU A 339 21.26 -22.21 -0.63
C GLU A 339 21.06 -21.68 -2.06
N ASP A 340 20.03 -22.14 -2.76
CA ASP A 340 19.68 -21.71 -4.13
C ASP A 340 18.82 -20.45 -4.16
N GLY A 341 18.41 -19.94 -2.98
CA GLY A 341 17.56 -18.76 -2.81
C GLY A 341 16.06 -19.05 -3.00
N ARG A 342 15.64 -20.33 -2.89
CA ARG A 342 14.24 -20.73 -2.90
C ARG A 342 13.65 -20.56 -1.51
N LEU A 343 12.42 -20.05 -1.46
CA LEU A 343 11.70 -19.84 -0.21
C LEU A 343 10.82 -21.05 0.10
N TRP A 344 11.15 -21.76 1.17
CA TRP A 344 10.35 -22.82 1.74
C TRP A 344 9.30 -22.23 2.66
N ILE A 345 8.06 -22.69 2.54
CA ILE A 345 6.89 -22.10 3.18
C ILE A 345 6.16 -23.19 3.95
N GLY A 346 6.16 -23.07 5.28
CA GLY A 346 5.38 -23.89 6.18
C GLY A 346 4.01 -23.26 6.42
N SER A 347 2.96 -24.05 6.31
CA SER A 347 1.58 -23.58 6.45
C SER A 347 0.76 -24.49 7.36
N GLN A 348 -0.39 -24.01 7.81
CA GLN A 348 -1.27 -24.76 8.71
C GLN A 348 -2.05 -25.83 7.94
N ALA A 349 -1.86 -27.10 8.31
CA ALA A 349 -2.56 -28.27 7.77
C ALA A 349 -2.57 -28.34 6.24
N THR A 350 -1.48 -27.97 5.59
CA THR A 350 -1.29 -28.02 4.15
C THR A 350 0.08 -28.60 3.81
N ASP A 351 0.25 -28.96 2.54
CA ASP A 351 1.52 -29.47 2.02
C ASP A 351 2.66 -28.42 2.15
N LEU A 352 3.89 -28.91 2.22
CA LEU A 352 5.10 -28.09 2.15
C LEU A 352 5.18 -27.42 0.77
N ARG A 353 5.41 -26.12 0.73
CA ARG A 353 5.53 -25.34 -0.52
C ARG A 353 6.91 -24.73 -0.64
N ILE A 354 7.40 -24.62 -1.88
CA ILE A 354 8.70 -24.04 -2.21
C ILE A 354 8.50 -23.08 -3.38
N LEU A 355 8.83 -21.82 -3.16
CA LEU A 355 8.77 -20.76 -4.16
C LEU A 355 10.17 -20.50 -4.71
N ASP A 356 10.38 -20.74 -6.01
CA ASP A 356 11.53 -20.22 -6.72
C ASP A 356 11.24 -18.77 -7.14
N ARG A 357 11.89 -17.84 -6.47
CA ARG A 357 11.68 -16.39 -6.71
C ARG A 357 12.24 -15.90 -8.04
N LYS A 358 13.20 -16.59 -8.63
CA LYS A 358 13.79 -16.23 -9.93
C LYS A 358 12.83 -16.54 -11.08
N THR A 359 12.21 -17.72 -11.01
CA THR A 359 11.28 -18.19 -12.04
C THR A 359 9.81 -17.92 -11.70
N GLN A 360 9.52 -17.44 -10.49
CA GLN A 360 8.16 -17.26 -9.92
C GLN A 360 7.35 -18.56 -9.91
N LYS A 361 8.04 -19.70 -9.86
CA LYS A 361 7.40 -21.02 -9.87
C LYS A 361 7.21 -21.53 -8.46
N LEU A 362 5.97 -21.89 -8.12
CA LEU A 362 5.65 -22.56 -6.87
C LEU A 362 5.62 -24.08 -7.08
N GLN A 363 6.32 -24.80 -6.21
CA GLN A 363 6.31 -26.26 -6.13
C GLN A 363 5.63 -26.69 -4.83
N THR A 364 4.67 -27.61 -4.93
CA THR A 364 4.01 -28.24 -3.78
C THR A 364 4.58 -29.63 -3.55
N ILE A 365 5.01 -29.92 -2.34
CA ILE A 365 5.48 -31.21 -1.90
C ILE A 365 4.33 -31.90 -1.17
N ASP A 366 3.57 -32.68 -1.89
CA ASP A 366 2.35 -33.33 -1.41
C ASP A 366 2.64 -34.64 -0.63
N ALA A 367 1.59 -35.26 -0.09
CA ALA A 367 1.66 -36.52 0.66
C ALA A 367 2.26 -37.69 -0.12
N ARG A 368 2.33 -37.68 -1.45
CA ARG A 368 2.97 -38.71 -2.26
C ARG A 368 4.49 -38.58 -2.20
N ARG A 369 4.99 -37.36 -2.07
CA ARG A 369 6.42 -37.09 -1.99
C ARG A 369 6.96 -37.06 -0.56
N ALA A 370 6.17 -36.57 0.40
CA ALA A 370 6.54 -36.49 1.82
C ALA A 370 5.35 -36.95 2.69
N PRO A 371 5.04 -38.24 2.75
CA PRO A 371 3.88 -38.77 3.49
C PRO A 371 3.94 -38.45 4.99
N GLU A 372 5.14 -38.25 5.54
CA GLU A 372 5.33 -37.91 6.95
C GLU A 372 4.86 -36.48 7.30
N LEU A 373 4.81 -35.59 6.30
CA LEU A 373 4.33 -34.21 6.46
C LEU A 373 2.85 -34.05 6.11
N ALA A 374 2.18 -35.10 5.66
CA ALA A 374 0.77 -35.03 5.27
C ALA A 374 -0.10 -34.59 6.44
N ASN A 375 -0.86 -33.49 6.27
CA ASN A 375 -1.72 -32.87 7.28
C ASN A 375 -1.00 -32.29 8.50
N GLU A 376 0.32 -32.26 8.51
CA GLU A 376 1.09 -31.61 9.57
C GLU A 376 1.02 -30.07 9.44
N THR A 377 0.97 -29.39 10.58
CA THR A 377 1.19 -27.94 10.62
C THR A 377 2.65 -27.67 10.86
N ILE A 378 3.36 -27.23 9.81
CA ILE A 378 4.78 -26.89 9.91
C ILE A 378 4.91 -25.55 10.63
N SER A 379 5.62 -25.53 11.77
CA SER A 379 5.77 -24.36 12.64
C SER A 379 7.19 -23.82 12.75
N ALA A 380 8.21 -24.65 12.44
CA ALA A 380 9.59 -24.21 12.50
C ALA A 380 10.46 -24.88 11.42
N PHE A 381 11.39 -24.11 10.86
CA PHE A 381 12.50 -24.61 10.05
C PHE A 381 13.82 -24.21 10.68
N PHE A 382 14.79 -25.10 10.65
CA PHE A 382 16.15 -24.80 11.07
C PHE A 382 17.16 -25.63 10.25
N LEU A 383 18.14 -24.96 9.64
CA LEU A 383 19.25 -25.62 8.93
C LEU A 383 20.44 -25.73 9.86
N ASP A 384 20.85 -26.97 10.21
CA ASP A 384 22.03 -27.21 11.05
C ASP A 384 23.35 -27.04 10.27
N ARG A 385 24.47 -26.96 10.99
CA ARG A 385 25.81 -26.79 10.40
C ARG A 385 26.22 -27.95 9.48
N LYS A 386 25.57 -29.11 9.55
CA LYS A 386 25.79 -30.27 8.67
C LYS A 386 24.93 -30.19 7.40
N GLY A 387 24.04 -29.19 7.27
CA GLY A 387 23.18 -28.98 6.14
C GLY A 387 21.90 -29.81 6.18
N ASN A 388 21.53 -30.41 7.30
CA ASN A 388 20.23 -31.05 7.46
C ASN A 388 19.18 -30.03 7.84
N LEU A 389 17.99 -30.15 7.25
CA LEU A 389 16.86 -29.29 7.57
C LEU A 389 15.99 -29.95 8.65
N TRP A 390 15.94 -29.33 9.81
CA TRP A 390 15.04 -29.66 10.88
C TRP A 390 13.69 -29.02 10.65
N ILE A 391 12.63 -29.81 10.75
CA ILE A 391 11.25 -29.39 10.48
C ILE A 391 10.42 -29.65 11.73
N GLY A 392 10.12 -28.61 12.47
CA GLY A 392 9.22 -28.67 13.61
C GLY A 392 7.77 -28.55 13.14
N THR A 393 6.91 -29.40 13.71
CA THR A 393 5.45 -29.36 13.47
C THR A 393 4.69 -29.25 14.79
N TRP A 394 3.36 -29.23 14.72
CA TRP A 394 2.53 -29.20 15.95
C TRP A 394 2.63 -30.50 16.76
N ASP A 395 2.93 -31.62 16.11
CA ASP A 395 2.94 -32.94 16.78
C ASP A 395 4.28 -33.69 16.67
N ASN A 396 5.24 -33.16 15.89
CA ASN A 396 6.44 -33.89 15.60
C ASN A 396 7.67 -33.00 15.34
N LEU A 397 8.83 -33.64 15.28
CA LEU A 397 10.11 -33.07 14.85
C LEU A 397 10.73 -34.00 13.82
N PHE A 398 10.90 -33.49 12.60
CA PHE A 398 11.51 -34.25 11.51
C PHE A 398 12.87 -33.70 11.13
N ILE A 399 13.71 -34.57 10.57
CA ILE A 399 14.94 -34.21 9.89
C ILE A 399 14.83 -34.62 8.42
N LEU A 400 15.06 -33.66 7.53
CA LEU A 400 15.34 -33.90 6.13
C LEU A 400 16.85 -33.76 5.90
N SER A 401 17.56 -34.89 5.66
CA SER A 401 18.99 -34.85 5.45
C SER A 401 19.38 -34.02 4.23
N LYS A 402 20.62 -33.53 4.19
CA LYS A 402 21.17 -32.80 3.03
C LYS A 402 21.02 -33.60 1.73
N ILE A 403 21.24 -34.92 1.79
CA ILE A 403 21.12 -35.84 0.65
C ILE A 403 19.69 -35.90 0.14
N GLU A 404 18.70 -35.99 1.02
CA GLU A 404 17.28 -36.00 0.67
C GLU A 404 16.82 -34.63 0.16
N ARG A 405 17.30 -33.55 0.79
CA ARG A 405 16.99 -32.19 0.38
C ARG A 405 17.46 -31.88 -1.05
N ASN A 406 18.60 -32.43 -1.47
CA ASN A 406 19.09 -32.29 -2.86
C ASN A 406 18.21 -32.98 -3.92
N LYS A 407 17.26 -33.82 -3.50
CA LYS A 407 16.28 -34.45 -4.41
C LYS A 407 15.04 -33.58 -4.64
N ILE A 408 14.99 -32.37 -4.10
CA ILE A 408 13.76 -31.54 -4.11
C ILE A 408 13.26 -31.22 -5.50
N ASP A 409 14.15 -31.08 -6.48
CA ASP A 409 13.82 -30.78 -7.87
C ASP A 409 13.40 -32.03 -8.68
N SER A 410 13.58 -33.21 -8.11
CA SER A 410 13.12 -34.48 -8.69
C SER A 410 11.72 -34.82 -8.18
N ASN A 411 10.98 -35.66 -8.93
CA ASN A 411 9.69 -36.18 -8.46
C ASN A 411 9.83 -37.38 -7.50
N ALA A 412 11.02 -37.68 -7.02
CA ALA A 412 11.27 -38.80 -6.11
C ALA A 412 10.68 -38.53 -4.71
N PRO A 413 10.21 -39.56 -4.02
CA PRO A 413 9.80 -39.43 -2.62
C PRO A 413 10.98 -38.96 -1.74
N LEU A 414 10.68 -38.13 -0.76
CA LEU A 414 11.62 -37.62 0.22
C LEU A 414 11.51 -38.45 1.48
N LYS A 415 12.64 -38.84 2.05
CA LYS A 415 12.69 -39.59 3.31
C LYS A 415 12.95 -38.64 4.47
N LEU A 416 11.99 -38.50 5.36
CA LEU A 416 12.11 -37.76 6.60
C LEU A 416 12.28 -38.71 7.77
N THR A 417 13.09 -38.31 8.76
CA THR A 417 13.26 -39.05 10.00
C THR A 417 12.54 -38.36 11.14
N SER A 418 11.52 -38.99 11.72
CA SER A 418 10.87 -38.47 12.92
C SER A 418 11.75 -38.68 14.14
N MET A 419 12.22 -37.59 14.72
CA MET A 419 13.11 -37.60 15.90
C MET A 419 12.33 -37.93 17.18
N LEU A 420 11.08 -37.46 17.30
CA LEU A 420 10.28 -37.77 18.50
C LEU A 420 9.96 -39.25 18.58
N ARG A 421 9.59 -39.92 17.49
CA ARG A 421 9.34 -41.37 17.45
C ARG A 421 10.61 -42.15 17.72
N LYS A 422 11.73 -41.77 17.10
CA LYS A 422 13.03 -42.44 17.25
C LYS A 422 13.51 -42.46 18.70
N HIS A 423 13.27 -41.37 19.42
CA HIS A 423 13.70 -41.21 20.81
C HIS A 423 12.57 -41.45 21.83
N HIS A 424 11.44 -42.03 21.42
CA HIS A 424 10.29 -42.33 22.27
C HIS A 424 9.74 -41.11 23.05
N ILE A 425 9.79 -39.91 22.43
CA ILE A 425 9.29 -38.67 23.00
C ILE A 425 7.83 -38.48 22.58
N SER A 426 6.98 -38.08 23.52
CA SER A 426 5.56 -37.82 23.26
C SER A 426 5.39 -36.63 22.30
N PRO A 427 4.35 -36.62 21.45
CA PRO A 427 4.04 -35.51 20.55
C PRO A 427 4.00 -34.17 21.26
N MET A 428 4.54 -33.13 20.61
CA MET A 428 4.55 -31.76 21.11
C MET A 428 4.76 -30.79 19.96
N THR A 429 4.26 -29.56 20.12
CA THR A 429 4.51 -28.49 19.15
C THR A 429 5.91 -27.93 19.33
N ILE A 430 6.62 -27.76 18.22
CA ILE A 430 7.95 -27.12 18.16
C ILE A 430 7.76 -25.71 17.57
N PHE A 431 8.09 -24.68 18.35
CA PHE A 431 7.91 -23.30 17.91
C PHE A 431 9.17 -22.68 17.31
N LYS A 432 10.34 -22.97 17.89
CA LYS A 432 11.62 -22.46 17.40
C LYS A 432 12.73 -23.47 17.67
N ILE A 433 13.69 -23.53 16.77
CA ILE A 433 14.89 -24.34 16.87
C ILE A 433 16.10 -23.44 16.65
N ILE A 434 17.10 -23.52 17.52
CA ILE A 434 18.35 -22.76 17.42
C ILE A 434 19.54 -23.69 17.76
N GLU A 435 20.71 -23.41 17.18
CA GLU A 435 21.94 -24.14 17.43
C GLU A 435 22.94 -23.25 18.19
N ASP A 436 23.51 -23.76 19.26
CA ASP A 436 24.52 -23.05 20.00
C ASP A 436 25.95 -23.25 19.44
N LYS A 437 26.95 -22.65 20.10
CA LYS A 437 28.36 -22.75 19.68
C LYS A 437 28.91 -24.15 19.72
N ASP A 438 28.36 -24.96 20.61
CA ASP A 438 28.82 -26.36 20.83
C ASP A 438 28.16 -27.31 19.82
N GLY A 439 27.25 -26.81 18.94
CA GLY A 439 26.52 -27.62 17.98
C GLY A 439 25.32 -28.35 18.58
N GLU A 440 24.87 -27.92 19.76
CA GLU A 440 23.67 -28.46 20.41
C GLU A 440 22.44 -27.69 19.97
N LEU A 441 21.33 -28.40 19.80
CA LEU A 441 20.08 -27.77 19.39
C LEU A 441 19.17 -27.53 20.57
N TRP A 442 18.63 -26.32 20.63
CA TRP A 442 17.69 -25.88 21.64
C TRP A 442 16.34 -25.58 21.00
N MET A 443 15.25 -26.05 21.62
CA MET A 443 13.91 -26.00 21.07
C MET A 443 12.93 -25.45 22.09
N SER A 444 12.15 -24.42 21.70
CA SER A 444 10.98 -24.00 22.44
C SER A 444 9.76 -24.84 22.04
N THR A 445 9.05 -25.39 23.03
CA THR A 445 7.94 -26.32 22.78
C THR A 445 6.76 -26.09 23.72
N THR A 446 5.67 -26.81 23.49
CA THR A 446 4.53 -26.86 24.42
C THR A 446 4.80 -27.68 25.70
N ARG A 447 5.94 -28.34 25.79
CA ARG A 447 6.34 -29.18 26.93
C ARG A 447 7.64 -28.74 27.61
N GLY A 448 7.97 -27.45 27.53
CA GLY A 448 9.20 -26.86 28.04
C GLY A 448 10.28 -26.70 26.98
N ILE A 449 11.52 -26.62 27.41
CA ILE A 449 12.70 -26.51 26.56
C ILE A 449 13.28 -27.91 26.34
N TYR A 450 13.51 -28.27 25.09
CA TYR A 450 14.26 -29.45 24.73
C TYR A 450 15.66 -29.07 24.23
N ARG A 451 16.70 -29.78 24.75
CA ARG A 451 18.06 -29.67 24.28
C ARG A 451 18.46 -31.00 23.64
N TYR A 452 18.87 -30.96 22.39
CA TYR A 452 19.40 -32.10 21.69
C TYR A 452 20.93 -32.01 21.60
N ILE A 453 21.62 -33.00 22.14
CA ILE A 453 23.06 -33.11 22.12
C ILE A 453 23.41 -34.20 21.09
N PRO A 454 23.94 -33.84 19.90
CA PRO A 454 24.27 -34.81 18.87
C PRO A 454 25.35 -35.76 19.33
N SER A 455 25.25 -37.04 18.97
CA SER A 455 26.33 -38.01 19.19
C SER A 455 27.45 -37.82 18.16
N ALA A 456 28.71 -38.01 18.59
CA ALA A 456 29.87 -37.93 17.71
C ALA A 456 29.88 -39.07 16.67
N GLU A 457 29.37 -40.27 17.03
CA GLU A 457 29.35 -41.44 16.17
C GLU A 457 28.17 -41.44 15.19
N ASP A 458 26.97 -41.11 15.65
CA ASP A 458 25.77 -41.02 14.82
C ASP A 458 24.95 -39.81 15.24
N TYR A 459 24.95 -38.82 14.37
CA TYR A 459 24.24 -37.55 14.59
C TYR A 459 22.75 -37.71 14.97
N TYR A 460 22.09 -38.75 14.46
CA TYR A 460 20.67 -39.02 14.70
C TYR A 460 20.40 -39.80 15.98
N ASN A 461 21.44 -40.28 16.68
CA ASN A 461 21.37 -41.03 17.96
C ASN A 461 21.87 -40.20 19.15
N GLY A 462 21.76 -38.89 19.08
CA GLY A 462 22.08 -38.00 20.19
C GLY A 462 21.11 -38.12 21.36
N THR A 463 21.31 -37.33 22.39
CA THR A 463 20.53 -37.34 23.62
C THR A 463 19.61 -36.13 23.71
N PHE A 464 18.32 -36.34 24.02
CA PHE A 464 17.39 -35.26 24.38
C PHE A 464 17.33 -35.06 25.89
N LEU A 465 17.46 -33.79 26.33
CA LEU A 465 17.23 -33.36 27.70
C LEU A 465 16.00 -32.42 27.69
N ASN A 466 15.12 -32.59 28.69
CA ASN A 466 13.94 -31.75 28.85
C ASN A 466 14.02 -30.87 30.11
N TYR A 467 13.76 -29.59 29.97
CA TYR A 467 13.64 -28.65 31.07
C TYR A 467 12.18 -28.18 31.12
N SER A 468 11.49 -28.44 32.22
CA SER A 468 10.04 -28.18 32.35
C SER A 468 9.67 -27.79 33.78
N ASN A 469 8.46 -27.32 34.00
CA ASN A 469 7.95 -26.97 35.33
C ASN A 469 7.38 -28.17 36.12
N THR A 470 7.54 -29.38 35.63
CA THR A 470 7.07 -30.60 36.31
C THR A 470 8.16 -31.25 37.19
N ALA A 471 9.35 -30.69 37.20
CA ALA A 471 10.47 -31.18 38.01
C ALA A 471 10.28 -30.86 39.51
N THR A 472 10.71 -31.76 40.37
CA THR A 472 10.62 -31.60 41.85
C THR A 472 11.69 -30.67 42.44
N SER A 473 12.51 -30.04 41.62
CA SER A 473 13.61 -29.15 42.00
C SER A 473 13.21 -27.68 41.94
N ASN A 474 13.93 -26.82 42.68
CA ASN A 474 13.74 -25.37 42.67
C ASN A 474 14.14 -24.69 41.33
N ASN A 475 14.71 -25.44 40.39
CA ASN A 475 15.17 -24.99 39.08
C ASN A 475 14.18 -25.39 37.98
N VAL A 476 12.91 -25.02 38.12
CA VAL A 476 11.82 -25.28 37.16
C VAL A 476 11.49 -24.03 36.38
N LEU A 477 10.85 -24.17 35.21
CA LEU A 477 10.38 -23.06 34.39
C LEU A 477 9.08 -22.45 34.97
N THR A 478 8.79 -21.19 34.63
CA THR A 478 7.53 -20.55 35.02
C THR A 478 6.32 -21.20 34.37
N ASN A 479 6.46 -21.69 33.15
CA ASN A 479 5.42 -22.34 32.38
C ASN A 479 6.06 -23.32 31.38
N ASN A 480 5.33 -24.35 30.97
CA ASN A 480 5.80 -25.30 29.93
C ASN A 480 5.49 -24.83 28.50
N PHE A 481 4.59 -23.88 28.32
CA PHE A 481 4.30 -23.29 27.02
C PHE A 481 5.37 -22.25 26.68
N MET A 482 6.42 -22.69 25.99
CA MET A 482 7.55 -21.87 25.59
C MET A 482 7.22 -21.16 24.28
N THR A 483 7.28 -19.85 24.27
CA THR A 483 6.93 -19.04 23.10
C THR A 483 8.14 -18.72 22.23
N ASP A 484 9.27 -18.40 22.85
CA ASP A 484 10.52 -18.11 22.15
C ASP A 484 11.74 -18.52 22.99
N ILE A 485 12.88 -18.70 22.33
CA ILE A 485 14.15 -19.06 22.97
C ILE A 485 15.31 -18.32 22.30
N PHE A 486 16.25 -17.85 23.11
CA PHE A 486 17.48 -17.21 22.66
C PHE A 486 18.68 -17.72 23.45
N VAL A 487 19.72 -18.15 22.73
CA VAL A 487 21.01 -18.52 23.32
C VAL A 487 21.92 -17.30 23.26
N ASP A 488 22.36 -16.85 24.44
CA ASP A 488 23.29 -15.73 24.52
C ASP A 488 24.70 -16.14 24.09
N GLN A 489 25.09 -15.64 22.91
CA GLN A 489 26.38 -16.02 22.30
C GLN A 489 27.54 -15.10 22.71
N VAL A 490 27.28 -14.03 23.41
CA VAL A 490 28.30 -13.02 23.79
C VAL A 490 29.07 -13.45 25.02
N SER A 491 28.53 -14.36 25.80
CA SER A 491 29.23 -14.87 26.99
C SER A 491 30.51 -15.68 26.59
N ALA A 492 31.63 -15.01 26.66
CA ALA A 492 32.95 -15.64 26.55
C ALA A 492 33.30 -16.26 27.91
N GLY A 493 32.94 -17.51 28.10
CA GLY A 493 33.28 -18.21 29.34
C GLY A 493 32.57 -19.55 29.50
N ALA A 494 32.83 -20.24 30.61
CA ALA A 494 32.24 -21.54 30.91
C ALA A 494 30.71 -21.51 31.15
N ASN A 495 30.10 -20.34 31.16
CA ASN A 495 28.69 -20.15 31.45
C ASN A 495 27.89 -19.94 30.18
N LYS A 496 26.84 -20.76 29.97
CA LYS A 496 25.85 -20.64 28.89
C LYS A 496 24.58 -20.01 29.46
N ILE A 497 24.05 -19.00 28.79
CA ILE A 497 22.82 -18.33 29.18
C ILE A 497 21.76 -18.58 28.14
N ILE A 498 20.60 -19.05 28.59
CA ILE A 498 19.40 -19.22 27.74
C ILE A 498 18.30 -18.30 28.25
N TRP A 499 17.80 -17.45 27.39
CA TRP A 499 16.61 -16.65 27.63
C TRP A 499 15.42 -17.37 27.02
N ALA A 500 14.38 -17.58 27.78
CA ALA A 500 13.22 -18.36 27.36
C ALA A 500 11.92 -17.65 27.72
N GLY A 501 11.22 -17.22 26.69
CA GLY A 501 9.90 -16.60 26.78
C GLY A 501 8.81 -17.64 26.98
N THR A 502 7.82 -17.31 27.81
CA THR A 502 6.65 -18.15 28.05
C THR A 502 5.35 -17.33 27.97
N SER A 503 4.23 -18.03 28.05
CA SER A 503 2.92 -17.38 28.23
C SER A 503 2.74 -16.75 29.62
N ASN A 504 3.73 -16.86 30.52
CA ASN A 504 3.67 -16.33 31.88
C ASN A 504 5.06 -15.81 32.31
N GLY A 505 5.61 -14.84 31.59
CA GLY A 505 6.88 -14.21 31.87
C GLY A 505 8.10 -14.84 31.16
N LEU A 506 9.27 -14.43 31.58
CA LEU A 506 10.56 -14.76 31.01
C LEU A 506 11.37 -15.62 31.99
N ASN A 507 12.09 -16.61 31.49
CA ASN A 507 13.05 -17.38 32.27
C ASN A 507 14.48 -17.11 31.77
N LYS A 508 15.40 -16.92 32.69
CA LYS A 508 16.85 -16.86 32.42
C LYS A 508 17.53 -18.07 33.04
N LEU A 509 18.03 -18.97 32.18
CA LEU A 509 18.71 -20.16 32.59
C LEU A 509 20.21 -19.92 32.50
N LEU A 510 20.90 -20.03 33.63
CA LEU A 510 22.35 -19.95 33.72
C LEU A 510 22.93 -21.34 33.92
N PHE A 511 23.76 -21.78 33.00
CA PHE A 511 24.53 -23.01 33.10
C PHE A 511 25.94 -22.70 33.57
N THR A 512 26.31 -23.19 34.74
CA THR A 512 27.63 -22.99 35.35
C THR A 512 28.28 -24.33 35.61
N LYS A 513 29.55 -24.35 36.05
CA LYS A 513 30.23 -25.58 36.47
C LYS A 513 29.56 -26.25 37.68
N GLU A 514 28.83 -25.49 38.48
CA GLU A 514 28.13 -25.96 39.69
C GLU A 514 26.73 -26.51 39.37
N GLY A 515 26.24 -26.32 38.15
CA GLY A 515 24.91 -26.75 37.71
C GLY A 515 24.12 -25.66 37.01
N MET A 516 22.81 -25.87 36.87
CA MET A 516 21.88 -24.94 36.25
C MET A 516 21.11 -24.16 37.32
N LYS A 517 21.05 -22.84 37.18
CA LYS A 517 20.18 -21.93 37.95
C LYS A 517 19.14 -21.29 37.04
N VAL A 518 17.88 -21.20 37.48
CA VAL A 518 16.80 -20.55 36.75
C VAL A 518 16.33 -19.32 37.51
N LEU A 519 16.29 -18.16 36.85
CA LEU A 519 15.70 -16.94 37.37
C LEU A 519 14.33 -16.74 36.67
N HIS A 520 13.29 -16.54 37.45
CA HIS A 520 11.94 -16.27 37.00
C HIS A 520 11.70 -14.78 36.97
N ILE A 521 11.43 -14.24 35.81
CA ILE A 521 11.21 -12.81 35.57
C ILE A 521 9.77 -12.64 35.14
N LYS A 522 8.95 -12.10 36.05
CA LYS A 522 7.52 -11.86 35.82
C LYS A 522 7.24 -10.39 35.54
N ASN A 523 6.04 -10.12 35.02
CA ASN A 523 5.55 -8.76 34.87
C ASN A 523 5.64 -8.00 36.19
N ASP A 524 6.24 -6.82 36.15
CA ASP A 524 6.51 -5.98 37.32
C ASP A 524 6.12 -4.52 37.02
N THR A 525 5.45 -3.89 37.98
CA THR A 525 4.98 -2.51 37.88
C THR A 525 6.08 -1.48 38.16
N THR A 526 7.26 -1.89 38.68
CA THR A 526 8.40 -0.98 38.92
C THR A 526 8.92 -0.37 37.62
N SER A 527 9.61 0.75 37.68
CA SER A 527 10.11 1.49 36.52
C SER A 527 11.11 0.69 35.67
N THR A 528 11.84 -0.24 36.27
CA THR A 528 12.86 -1.07 35.61
C THR A 528 12.48 -2.55 35.50
N GLY A 529 11.25 -2.91 35.88
CA GLY A 529 10.74 -4.27 35.78
C GLY A 529 10.30 -4.64 34.36
N LEU A 530 10.24 -5.95 34.11
CA LEU A 530 9.68 -6.49 32.86
C LEU A 530 8.21 -6.09 32.74
N LYS A 531 7.79 -5.61 31.58
CA LYS A 531 6.39 -5.33 31.23
C LYS A 531 5.85 -6.40 30.29
N GLY A 532 4.57 -6.77 30.49
CA GLY A 532 3.88 -7.81 29.76
C GLY A 532 4.10 -9.23 30.33
N GLU A 533 3.08 -10.06 30.19
CA GLU A 533 3.08 -11.44 30.73
C GLU A 533 3.43 -12.47 29.66
N PHE A 534 2.84 -12.36 28.47
CA PHE A 534 3.08 -13.28 27.37
C PHE A 534 4.24 -12.74 26.51
N ILE A 535 5.41 -13.37 26.62
CA ILE A 535 6.58 -13.01 25.82
C ILE A 535 6.47 -13.66 24.44
N SER A 536 6.36 -12.88 23.38
CA SER A 536 6.21 -13.40 22.01
C SER A 536 7.53 -13.51 21.26
N VAL A 537 8.48 -12.59 21.50
CA VAL A 537 9.76 -12.54 20.79
C VAL A 537 10.90 -12.17 21.73
N ILE A 538 12.04 -12.83 21.57
CA ILE A 538 13.32 -12.47 22.15
C ILE A 538 14.30 -12.20 21.01
N HIS A 539 14.80 -10.97 20.92
CA HIS A 539 15.63 -10.52 19.81
C HIS A 539 16.88 -9.79 20.30
N GLN A 540 18.02 -10.15 19.74
CA GLN A 540 19.25 -9.39 19.89
C GLN A 540 19.43 -8.53 18.64
N ASP A 541 19.48 -7.22 18.81
CA ASP A 541 19.65 -6.30 17.70
C ASP A 541 21.10 -6.21 17.19
N SER A 542 21.30 -5.50 16.10
CA SER A 542 22.61 -5.31 15.48
C SER A 542 23.62 -4.55 16.38
N ASN A 543 23.16 -3.86 17.44
CA ASN A 543 23.99 -3.23 18.45
C ASN A 543 24.34 -4.15 19.62
N SER A 544 23.91 -5.43 19.57
CA SER A 544 24.02 -6.43 20.63
C SER A 544 23.13 -6.18 21.85
N ASP A 545 22.17 -5.28 21.77
CA ASP A 545 21.15 -5.06 22.79
C ASP A 545 20.10 -6.19 22.75
N LEU A 546 19.68 -6.67 23.91
CA LEU A 546 18.68 -7.72 24.02
C LEU A 546 17.30 -7.10 24.28
N TRP A 547 16.35 -7.46 23.45
CA TRP A 547 14.96 -7.03 23.50
C TRP A 547 14.04 -8.18 23.84
N ILE A 548 13.15 -7.97 24.81
CA ILE A 548 12.11 -8.91 25.24
C ILE A 548 10.77 -8.28 24.91
N ILE A 549 10.02 -8.90 24.03
CA ILE A 549 8.81 -8.32 23.47
C ILE A 549 7.58 -9.11 23.87
N GLY A 550 6.59 -8.43 24.45
CA GLY A 550 5.30 -9.00 24.79
C GLY A 550 4.32 -8.95 23.64
N ILE A 551 3.41 -9.93 23.58
CA ILE A 551 2.34 -9.97 22.57
C ILE A 551 1.42 -8.75 22.66
N ASP A 552 1.28 -8.17 23.86
CA ASP A 552 0.49 -6.99 24.19
C ASP A 552 1.15 -5.65 23.80
N GLY A 553 2.25 -5.72 23.05
CA GLY A 553 2.95 -4.58 22.49
C GLY A 553 4.01 -3.96 23.43
N TRP A 554 4.28 -4.53 24.57
CA TRP A 554 5.40 -4.11 25.41
C TRP A 554 6.73 -4.51 24.79
N MET A 555 7.65 -3.57 24.69
CA MET A 555 9.02 -3.75 24.22
C MET A 555 9.97 -3.41 25.39
N ASN A 556 10.67 -4.42 25.87
CA ASN A 556 11.57 -4.30 27.02
C ASN A 556 13.02 -4.46 26.56
N LYS A 557 13.79 -3.38 26.58
CA LYS A 557 15.22 -3.41 26.30
C LYS A 557 15.96 -3.72 27.58
N LEU A 558 16.76 -4.79 27.58
CA LEU A 558 17.60 -5.13 28.72
C LEU A 558 18.71 -4.10 28.89
N ILE A 559 18.83 -3.53 30.09
CA ILE A 559 19.83 -2.50 30.41
C ILE A 559 20.92 -3.00 31.34
N ASP A 560 20.63 -3.96 32.22
CA ASP A 560 21.60 -4.45 33.19
C ASP A 560 21.36 -5.91 33.58
N ASN A 561 22.35 -6.52 34.23
CA ASN A 561 22.33 -7.89 34.78
C ASN A 561 22.16 -8.98 33.73
N ARG A 562 22.69 -8.77 32.50
CA ARG A 562 22.62 -9.76 31.42
C ARG A 562 23.38 -11.06 31.73
N TYR A 563 24.56 -10.95 32.32
CA TYR A 563 25.53 -12.06 32.41
C TYR A 563 25.74 -12.62 33.81
N ASN A 564 25.16 -12.00 34.82
CA ASN A 564 25.24 -12.42 36.23
C ASN A 564 23.97 -13.17 36.67
N ASP A 565 23.88 -13.56 37.92
CA ASP A 565 22.72 -14.21 38.52
C ASP A 565 21.75 -13.25 39.22
N GLU A 566 21.95 -11.95 39.06
CA GLU A 566 21.06 -10.92 39.57
C GLU A 566 19.82 -10.74 38.71
N TYR A 567 18.80 -10.15 39.30
CA TYR A 567 17.55 -9.89 38.60
C TYR A 567 17.75 -8.84 37.48
N PRO A 568 17.37 -9.11 36.22
CA PRO A 568 17.61 -8.19 35.13
C PRO A 568 16.73 -6.95 35.20
N GLN A 569 17.26 -5.83 34.70
CA GLN A 569 16.56 -4.56 34.61
C GLN A 569 16.28 -4.19 33.15
N PHE A 570 15.17 -3.53 32.92
CA PHE A 570 14.67 -3.20 31.58
C PHE A 570 14.31 -1.72 31.46
N ASN A 571 14.47 -1.18 30.25
CA ASN A 571 13.83 0.04 29.79
C ASN A 571 12.68 -0.36 28.85
N SER A 572 11.45 0.00 29.24
CA SER A 572 10.26 -0.52 28.59
C SER A 572 9.46 0.60 27.94
N LEU A 573 8.92 0.34 26.75
CA LEU A 573 8.00 1.18 26.01
C LEU A 573 6.85 0.34 25.46
N ASN A 574 5.69 0.93 25.17
CA ASN A 574 4.56 0.23 24.59
C ASN A 574 4.18 0.83 23.26
N ILE A 575 3.99 -0.02 22.22
CA ILE A 575 3.57 0.42 20.89
C ILE A 575 2.12 0.93 20.86
N ASN A 576 1.35 0.71 21.92
CA ASN A 576 -0.07 1.05 22.06
C ASN A 576 -0.33 2.35 22.83
N GLU A 577 0.70 3.10 23.21
CA GLU A 577 0.56 4.33 24.02
C GLU A 577 -0.34 5.41 23.40
N ASN A 578 -0.53 5.38 22.08
CA ASN A 578 -1.38 6.34 21.36
C ASN A 578 -2.83 5.85 21.12
N GLY A 579 -3.30 4.86 21.88
CA GLY A 579 -4.66 4.34 21.78
C GLY A 579 -4.94 3.44 20.57
N THR A 580 -3.92 3.07 19.79
CA THR A 580 -4.01 2.09 18.70
C THR A 580 -3.70 0.71 19.26
N PHE A 581 -4.70 -0.19 19.30
CA PHE A 581 -4.43 -1.58 19.67
C PHE A 581 -3.62 -2.29 18.58
N ASN A 582 -2.47 -2.82 18.94
CA ASN A 582 -1.66 -3.69 18.09
C ASN A 582 -1.03 -4.81 18.93
N THR A 583 -0.90 -5.99 18.33
CA THR A 583 -0.14 -7.11 18.92
C THR A 583 1.23 -7.20 18.27
N THR A 584 2.20 -7.80 18.95
CA THR A 584 3.49 -8.17 18.36
C THR A 584 3.64 -9.68 18.39
N GLU A 585 3.45 -10.31 17.24
CA GLU A 585 3.46 -11.76 17.08
C GLU A 585 4.75 -12.28 16.42
N SER A 586 5.41 -11.43 15.64
CA SER A 586 6.68 -11.73 14.97
C SER A 586 7.52 -10.47 14.76
N LEU A 587 8.84 -10.62 14.61
CA LEU A 587 9.76 -9.50 14.46
C LEU A 587 10.91 -9.85 13.53
N GLN A 588 11.34 -8.89 12.72
CA GLN A 588 12.61 -8.89 11.98
C GLN A 588 13.27 -7.50 12.06
N GLU A 589 14.61 -7.48 12.17
CA GLU A 589 15.40 -6.26 12.08
C GLU A 589 15.87 -6.04 10.64
N ASP A 590 15.69 -4.83 10.11
CA ASP A 590 16.19 -4.47 8.79
C ASP A 590 17.69 -4.11 8.79
N GLY A 591 18.22 -3.75 7.62
CA GLY A 591 19.63 -3.35 7.48
C GLY A 591 19.96 -1.96 8.05
N TYR A 592 18.96 -1.21 8.52
CA TYR A 592 19.09 0.13 9.10
C TYR A 592 18.94 0.13 10.61
N GLY A 593 18.62 -1.04 11.20
CA GLY A 593 18.36 -1.20 12.63
C GLY A 593 16.93 -0.88 13.04
N ASN A 594 15.97 -0.78 12.11
CA ASN A 594 14.56 -0.67 12.45
C ASN A 594 13.96 -2.05 12.69
N PHE A 595 13.02 -2.13 13.62
CA PHE A 595 12.25 -3.34 13.87
C PHE A 595 10.95 -3.32 13.08
N TRP A 596 10.71 -4.40 12.33
CA TRP A 596 9.46 -4.66 11.67
C TRP A 596 8.72 -5.73 12.45
N MET A 597 7.53 -5.41 12.90
CA MET A 597 6.74 -6.24 13.81
C MET A 597 5.40 -6.57 13.18
N GLY A 598 5.09 -7.85 13.06
CA GLY A 598 3.81 -8.36 12.58
C GLY A 598 2.85 -8.65 13.74
N GLY A 599 1.61 -8.23 13.62
CA GLY A 599 0.54 -8.45 14.59
C GLY A 599 -0.83 -8.18 13.96
N VAL A 600 -1.67 -7.37 14.58
CA VAL A 600 -2.93 -6.86 13.96
C VAL A 600 -2.61 -5.95 12.75
N ARG A 601 -1.40 -5.37 12.72
CA ARG A 601 -0.85 -4.59 11.62
C ARG A 601 0.62 -4.93 11.47
N LEU A 602 1.24 -4.48 10.39
CA LEU A 602 2.69 -4.42 10.29
C LEU A 602 3.18 -3.08 10.83
N VAL A 603 4.12 -3.10 11.76
CA VAL A 603 4.65 -1.89 12.40
C VAL A 603 6.15 -1.80 12.15
N ARG A 604 6.63 -0.66 11.66
CA ARG A 604 8.05 -0.30 11.67
C ARG A 604 8.34 0.57 12.89
N PHE A 605 9.28 0.16 13.70
CA PHE A 605 9.79 0.92 14.84
C PHE A 605 11.24 1.34 14.57
N ASP A 606 11.51 2.63 14.72
CA ASP A 606 12.87 3.18 14.72
C ASP A 606 13.34 3.36 16.16
N PRO A 607 14.28 2.54 16.65
CA PRO A 607 14.76 2.62 18.03
C PRO A 607 15.54 3.91 18.34
N LYS A 608 16.12 4.57 17.33
CA LYS A 608 16.92 5.80 17.50
C LYS A 608 16.02 7.03 17.67
N LEU A 609 14.93 7.09 16.93
CA LEU A 609 13.95 8.18 16.96
C LEU A 609 12.79 7.91 17.92
N VAL A 610 12.67 6.68 18.42
CA VAL A 610 11.50 6.18 19.20
C VAL A 610 10.21 6.47 18.42
N ALA A 611 10.20 6.14 17.14
CA ALA A 611 9.12 6.45 16.21
C ALA A 611 8.49 5.20 15.63
N PHE A 612 7.16 5.18 15.52
CA PHE A 612 6.39 4.07 14.95
C PHE A 612 5.73 4.49 13.64
N ARG A 613 5.74 3.58 12.65
CA ARG A 613 4.94 3.68 11.43
C ARG A 613 4.13 2.40 11.27
N TYR A 614 2.82 2.55 11.04
CA TYR A 614 1.87 1.45 10.91
C TYR A 614 1.49 1.25 9.46
N PHE A 615 1.32 -0.01 9.06
CA PHE A 615 0.90 -0.41 7.71
C PHE A 615 -0.26 -1.40 7.82
N ASP A 616 -1.22 -1.28 6.92
CA ASP A 616 -2.39 -2.14 6.85
C ASP A 616 -2.70 -2.64 5.42
N GLU A 617 -3.83 -3.28 5.22
CA GLU A 617 -4.26 -3.74 3.89
C GLU A 617 -4.40 -2.61 2.87
N GLN A 618 -4.64 -1.37 3.32
CA GLN A 618 -4.75 -0.21 2.43
C GLN A 618 -3.39 0.20 1.88
N ASP A 619 -2.30 -0.12 2.59
CA ASP A 619 -0.92 0.07 2.14
C ASP A 619 -0.45 -1.06 1.23
N GLY A 620 -1.23 -2.11 1.08
CA GLY A 620 -0.92 -3.21 0.17
C GLY A 620 -0.54 -4.52 0.83
N LEU A 621 -0.79 -4.71 2.12
CA LEU A 621 -0.54 -5.98 2.81
C LEU A 621 -1.58 -7.05 2.46
N GLN A 622 -1.23 -8.33 2.62
CA GLN A 622 -2.10 -9.47 2.36
C GLN A 622 -3.31 -9.53 3.32
N SER A 623 -3.17 -9.01 4.52
CA SER A 623 -4.22 -8.92 5.54
C SER A 623 -3.80 -8.04 6.72
N ASN A 624 -4.75 -7.67 7.57
CA ASN A 624 -4.51 -7.02 8.86
C ASN A 624 -4.33 -8.05 10.00
N SER A 625 -3.80 -9.24 9.71
CA SER A 625 -3.52 -10.26 10.73
C SER A 625 -2.32 -11.09 10.33
N PHE A 626 -1.22 -10.86 11.01
CA PHE A 626 0.00 -11.63 10.91
C PHE A 626 -0.01 -12.78 11.92
N LYS A 627 0.89 -13.74 11.75
CA LYS A 627 0.95 -14.93 12.60
C LYS A 627 2.20 -14.94 13.48
N ILE A 628 2.01 -15.47 14.67
CA ILE A 628 3.09 -15.66 15.63
C ILE A 628 4.21 -16.50 14.99
N TRP A 629 5.47 -16.07 15.16
CA TRP A 629 6.69 -16.63 14.57
C TRP A 629 6.77 -16.63 13.05
N SER A 630 5.79 -16.06 12.33
CA SER A 630 5.73 -16.09 10.87
C SER A 630 6.45 -14.89 10.25
N SER A 631 7.75 -14.79 10.46
CA SER A 631 8.60 -13.82 9.80
C SER A 631 9.98 -14.36 9.48
N TYR A 632 10.60 -13.85 8.42
CA TYR A 632 11.93 -14.28 7.99
C TYR A 632 12.68 -13.13 7.28
N LYS A 633 14.00 -13.05 7.46
CA LYS A 633 14.86 -12.12 6.73
C LYS A 633 15.64 -12.91 5.67
N LEU A 634 15.41 -12.57 4.41
CA LEU A 634 16.10 -13.16 3.28
C LEU A 634 17.56 -12.68 3.21
N ARG A 635 18.44 -13.44 2.56
CA ARG A 635 19.84 -13.05 2.34
C ARG A 635 19.99 -11.78 1.53
N SER A 636 18.99 -11.45 0.71
CA SER A 636 18.90 -10.16 -0.02
C SER A 636 18.67 -8.95 0.90
N GLY A 637 18.32 -9.18 2.18
CA GLY A 637 17.89 -8.16 3.12
C GLY A 637 16.41 -7.83 3.04
N GLU A 638 15.65 -8.44 2.13
CA GLU A 638 14.19 -8.37 2.10
C GLU A 638 13.60 -9.11 3.31
N LEU A 639 12.43 -8.65 3.74
CA LEU A 639 11.70 -9.24 4.85
C LEU A 639 10.44 -9.95 4.36
N VAL A 640 10.13 -11.09 5.00
CA VAL A 640 8.94 -11.89 4.74
C VAL A 640 8.10 -11.92 5.99
N PHE A 641 6.80 -11.65 5.87
CA PHE A 641 5.82 -11.74 6.96
C PHE A 641 4.59 -12.52 6.52
N GLY A 642 4.27 -13.57 7.26
CA GLY A 642 3.12 -14.44 6.99
C GLY A 642 1.89 -14.08 7.81
N GLY A 643 0.73 -14.31 7.23
CA GLY A 643 -0.57 -14.01 7.83
C GLY A 643 -1.65 -15.03 7.51
N ILE A 644 -2.90 -14.62 7.74
CA ILE A 644 -4.08 -15.49 7.52
C ILE A 644 -4.39 -15.70 6.04
N ASN A 645 -3.98 -14.77 5.16
CA ASN A 645 -4.25 -14.78 3.72
C ASN A 645 -2.96 -14.91 2.88
N GLY A 646 -1.99 -15.70 3.33
CA GLY A 646 -0.70 -15.83 2.64
C GLY A 646 0.41 -15.03 3.31
N PHE A 647 1.30 -14.45 2.53
CA PHE A 647 2.47 -13.72 3.05
C PHE A 647 2.84 -12.52 2.18
N THR A 648 3.62 -11.63 2.76
CA THR A 648 4.14 -10.43 2.10
C THR A 648 5.66 -10.45 2.12
N ILE A 649 6.30 -10.11 1.00
CA ILE A 649 7.75 -9.86 0.90
C ILE A 649 7.95 -8.38 0.58
N PHE A 650 8.94 -7.77 1.19
CA PHE A 650 9.30 -6.38 0.89
C PHE A 650 10.75 -6.07 1.21
N ALA A 651 11.27 -5.06 0.51
CA ALA A 651 12.60 -4.54 0.72
C ALA A 651 12.52 -3.26 1.56
N PRO A 652 13.01 -3.25 2.82
CA PRO A 652 12.93 -2.08 3.71
C PRO A 652 13.50 -0.79 3.11
N GLN A 653 14.50 -0.88 2.25
CA GLN A 653 15.12 0.27 1.56
C GLN A 653 14.17 0.97 0.57
N ASN A 654 13.09 0.32 0.14
CA ASN A 654 12.12 0.91 -0.78
C ASN A 654 11.13 1.87 -0.08
N PHE A 655 11.09 1.81 1.25
CA PHE A 655 10.22 2.70 2.03
C PHE A 655 10.86 4.06 2.19
N LYS A 656 10.51 4.96 1.31
CA LYS A 656 10.89 6.37 1.44
C LYS A 656 9.87 7.06 2.33
N ASP A 657 10.33 7.78 3.32
CA ASP A 657 9.44 8.64 4.11
C ASP A 657 8.87 9.73 3.20
N ASN A 658 7.55 9.81 3.14
CA ASN A 658 6.89 10.89 2.43
C ASN A 658 7.18 12.20 3.18
N LYS A 659 8.01 13.06 2.57
CA LYS A 659 8.37 14.37 3.14
C LYS A 659 7.27 15.42 2.98
N ILE A 660 6.19 15.07 2.28
CA ILE A 660 5.07 15.97 2.06
C ILE A 660 4.19 15.95 3.31
N VAL A 661 4.21 17.06 4.04
CA VAL A 661 3.35 17.23 5.22
C VAL A 661 1.91 17.40 4.73
N PRO A 662 0.97 16.54 5.16
CA PRO A 662 -0.43 16.69 4.78
C PRO A 662 -0.99 18.01 5.33
N LYS A 663 -1.69 18.75 4.48
CA LYS A 663 -2.37 19.97 4.90
C LYS A 663 -3.65 19.60 5.64
N VAL A 664 -3.80 20.10 6.85
CA VAL A 664 -5.07 19.99 7.57
C VAL A 664 -6.04 21.02 6.99
N ALA A 665 -7.19 20.57 6.53
CA ALA A 665 -8.26 21.40 6.01
C ALA A 665 -9.51 21.27 6.88
N LEU A 666 -10.14 22.39 7.19
CA LEU A 666 -11.45 22.41 7.84
C LEU A 666 -12.53 22.30 6.74
N THR A 667 -13.30 21.22 6.76
CA THR A 667 -14.27 20.93 5.69
C THR A 667 -15.62 21.57 5.91
N ASP A 668 -16.08 21.58 7.18
CA ASP A 668 -17.40 22.05 7.55
C ASP A 668 -17.36 22.82 8.87
N PHE A 669 -18.21 23.83 8.97
CA PHE A 669 -18.44 24.59 10.19
C PHE A 669 -19.90 24.51 10.56
N MET A 670 -20.19 23.98 11.72
CA MET A 670 -21.56 23.77 12.21
C MET A 670 -21.80 24.56 13.50
N ILE A 671 -22.95 25.14 13.61
CA ILE A 671 -23.46 25.74 14.86
C ILE A 671 -24.79 25.04 15.17
N PHE A 672 -24.89 24.35 16.32
CA PHE A 672 -26.08 23.56 16.71
C PHE A 672 -26.58 22.65 15.56
N ASP A 673 -25.67 21.83 15.02
CA ASP A 673 -25.96 20.89 13.91
C ASP A 673 -26.45 21.50 12.58
N LYS A 674 -26.36 22.83 12.45
CA LYS A 674 -26.63 23.53 11.19
C LYS A 674 -25.34 23.97 10.53
N GLU A 675 -25.16 23.60 9.26
CA GLU A 675 -24.01 24.02 8.44
C GLU A 675 -24.04 25.53 8.23
N VAL A 676 -22.93 26.21 8.53
CA VAL A 676 -22.73 27.63 8.24
C VAL A 676 -21.99 27.79 6.92
N LYS A 677 -22.69 28.27 5.89
CA LYS A 677 -22.12 28.43 4.55
C LYS A 677 -21.52 29.84 4.35
N PRO A 678 -20.48 29.96 3.51
CA PRO A 678 -19.94 31.27 3.14
C PRO A 678 -21.00 32.18 2.53
N LEU A 679 -20.98 33.46 2.95
CA LEU A 679 -21.88 34.52 2.47
C LEU A 679 -23.39 34.29 2.69
N GLN A 680 -23.78 33.22 3.36
CA GLN A 680 -25.16 32.97 3.74
C GLN A 680 -25.41 33.43 5.18
N PRO A 681 -26.57 34.08 5.43
CA PRO A 681 -26.90 34.51 6.78
C PRO A 681 -27.24 33.28 7.67
N TYR A 682 -26.61 33.21 8.80
CA TYR A 682 -26.99 32.34 9.92
C TYR A 682 -27.61 33.22 10.99
N ASP A 683 -28.86 32.96 11.31
CA ASP A 683 -29.67 33.81 12.22
C ASP A 683 -29.57 35.31 11.94
N GLY A 684 -29.74 35.64 10.65
CA GLY A 684 -29.71 37.02 10.15
C GLY A 684 -28.33 37.69 10.05
N ARG A 685 -27.25 36.98 10.31
CA ARG A 685 -25.87 37.50 10.29
C ARG A 685 -24.94 36.64 9.42
N ILE A 686 -24.07 37.27 8.65
CA ILE A 686 -23.03 36.59 7.88
C ILE A 686 -21.84 36.26 8.79
N ILE A 687 -21.67 34.98 9.18
CA ILE A 687 -20.58 34.49 10.03
C ILE A 687 -19.35 34.22 9.19
N LEU A 688 -19.49 33.51 8.06
CA LEU A 688 -18.40 33.23 7.13
C LEU A 688 -18.48 34.16 5.93
N ARG A 689 -17.43 34.96 5.69
CA ARG A 689 -17.33 35.84 4.54
C ARG A 689 -16.66 35.20 3.33
N GLN A 690 -16.03 34.04 3.54
CA GLN A 690 -15.35 33.24 2.52
C GLN A 690 -15.31 31.78 2.98
N SER A 691 -14.85 30.87 2.13
CA SER A 691 -14.75 29.45 2.47
C SER A 691 -13.94 29.20 3.75
N LEU A 692 -14.28 28.17 4.47
CA LEU A 692 -13.71 27.87 5.77
C LEU A 692 -12.17 27.72 5.73
N ASN A 693 -11.65 27.06 4.68
CA ASN A 693 -10.22 26.87 4.46
C ASN A 693 -9.42 28.16 4.24
N MET A 694 -10.10 29.24 3.81
CA MET A 694 -9.49 30.54 3.59
C MET A 694 -9.71 31.48 4.79
N THR A 695 -10.53 31.06 5.75
CA THR A 695 -10.90 31.87 6.91
C THR A 695 -9.89 31.69 8.04
N LYS A 696 -9.15 32.74 8.35
CA LYS A 696 -8.18 32.76 9.45
C LYS A 696 -8.79 33.01 10.83
N LYS A 697 -9.96 33.65 10.88
CA LYS A 697 -10.64 34.04 12.12
C LYS A 697 -12.13 34.03 11.92
N ILE A 698 -12.83 33.33 12.80
CA ILE A 698 -14.29 33.34 12.88
C ILE A 698 -14.70 34.15 14.12
N THR A 699 -15.64 35.07 13.95
CA THR A 699 -16.18 35.86 15.07
C THR A 699 -17.64 35.46 15.27
N LEU A 700 -17.91 34.91 16.44
CA LEU A 700 -19.25 34.50 16.83
C LEU A 700 -19.93 35.56 17.68
N PRO A 701 -21.26 35.77 17.56
CA PRO A 701 -22.02 36.67 18.46
C PRO A 701 -21.96 36.18 19.92
N TYR A 702 -22.06 37.10 20.84
CA TYR A 702 -22.02 36.81 22.29
C TYR A 702 -23.19 35.90 22.74
N ASP A 703 -24.29 35.92 22.08
CA ASP A 703 -25.49 35.11 22.31
C ASP A 703 -25.38 33.65 21.80
N CYS A 704 -24.32 33.32 21.09
CA CYS A 704 -23.98 31.93 20.76
C CYS A 704 -23.32 31.28 22.00
N LEU A 705 -24.09 30.55 22.81
CA LEU A 705 -23.57 29.71 23.89
C LEU A 705 -22.89 28.48 23.29
N LEU A 706 -21.61 28.62 22.94
CA LEU A 706 -20.78 27.52 22.48
C LEU A 706 -19.99 26.96 23.65
N TYR A 707 -20.24 25.70 23.96
CA TYR A 707 -19.32 24.94 24.83
C TYR A 707 -18.17 24.42 23.94
N THR A 708 -16.97 24.95 24.14
CA THR A 708 -15.77 24.34 23.56
C THR A 708 -15.43 23.12 24.40
N SER A 709 -15.44 21.93 23.81
CA SER A 709 -14.75 20.80 24.44
C SER A 709 -13.25 21.09 24.39
N PRO A 710 -12.49 20.85 25.48
CA PRO A 710 -11.04 21.02 25.46
C PRO A 710 -10.44 20.12 24.37
N SER A 711 -9.47 20.65 23.63
CA SER A 711 -8.68 19.86 22.69
C SER A 711 -8.03 18.69 23.43
N PRO A 712 -7.83 17.52 22.79
CA PRO A 712 -7.06 16.44 23.39
C PRO A 712 -5.63 16.82 23.86
N ARG A 713 -5.13 18.00 23.48
CA ARG A 713 -3.87 18.56 23.97
C ARG A 713 -4.01 19.32 25.31
N ASP A 714 -5.24 19.59 25.73
CA ASP A 714 -5.51 20.33 26.96
C ASP A 714 -5.89 19.41 28.15
N LEU A 715 -5.87 18.08 27.88
CA LEU A 715 -5.98 16.99 28.85
C LEU A 715 -4.66 16.22 28.88
#